data_e7a0f68aedc8d7c69dcf7591ab3bbe45
#
_entry.id   e7a0f68aedc8d7c69dcf7591ab3bbe45
#
_cell.length_a   1.000
_cell.length_b   1.000
_cell.length_c   1.000
_cell.angle_alpha   90.00
_cell.angle_beta   90.00
_cell.angle_gamma   90.00
#
_symmetry.space_group_name_H-M   'P 1'
#
loop_
_entity.id
_entity.type
_entity.pdbx_description
1 polymer ?
#
loop_
_entity_poly.entity_id
_entity_poly.type
_entity_poly.pdbx_seq_one_letter_code
_entity_poly.pdbx_strand_id
1 'polypeptide(L)'
;MYSKPKQESASPSDAGKYIRIGIVVAIGLIIFAIVGNQGIIISMNISEFGEKFTKPLFYGVVSAVVLSAVALIRVNILKRSSIFWYGLSSAITFLNRGTNDPVTRNITSFRDYKLSIPSFVIWQITKVLLFGAFFTNVMFGFATISVIDGNYLGIDTLPTLFQLPFLTPSTDTSYAFDNVVPMIPALIILIPPILGAIGLRLVLYVGLHSIIGVVTSYIQDSSEGKPRFLNYISTLEGIIGIGVLWAAFSMFFTDQIDYNTRYVIGGTFVAGFALITFSFLDRIRAKILTHPIKRDIYIRVLTIIAIAIIVGAIMSVNNSIADARKLEFLGPYTAQQIGVNRYLGELYKVQENTHNVQLQSVSPNNIKNYVNQNADVLNVIRVWDWDAAFAKLKPEIGLIPYVDFEDNDILRFNNTLYWTASMKPILPPSVSSENRWYNEHLVYTYVPNGLLTLGATDGNIIDSAKFFKQRSIYYGEGGLLAETWSTYPVNRGDVSAELNNAFYSGTGGLTLTPPTSWIFEPNFLLSFPAEPVHIMRYKDIQQRMEILYPYFLYNLFGKELDSLPVTDGTNTYWLVPLIVGFDTHDVPWSVGNPYLRLVGYGLIDTYDGSIQLIKTGDDFFSEMFANQYEDQFIEIPPWLEEQIRYPVELFNWKTEMYNIYHVTDVETFIQAKEFYEIPRGLETYYIEAKPPGFEEPKFIGLLSLELRGSQGRNLAGYMIVENDLTNLGYMQFYEVPLNATTKLIGPTAVGEALDRDPDFAQLKTLLRNPRIGDNILYRVGDQDIYFIPVYTAGAGGVVAQLGTIAAVGAAFTGEYYVGLGETQQKAFEAYLQKLSGVASTTSTNGEFNLEFDREARMEKIKSIIEEAELQLLSPSNIQIPLSFNEGKIAFFTQSDLEDTEKLISKFIDDFVKPRTERVFMWEEDNVINFGTIVLVESIPEMHYISIEIGK
;
A
#
# COMPACT_ATOMS: atom_id res chain seq x y z
N MET A 1 58.58 -66.48 7.89
CA MET A 1 57.30 -66.45 7.17
C MET A 1 56.18 -66.15 8.19
N TYR A 2 55.71 -64.93 8.26
CA TYR A 2 54.53 -64.57 9.02
C TYR A 2 53.54 -63.86 8.05
N SER A 3 52.44 -64.59 7.75
CA SER A 3 51.36 -64.08 6.94
C SER A 3 50.53 -63.07 7.79
N LYS A 4 50.34 -61.86 7.25
CA LYS A 4 49.43 -60.90 7.77
C LYS A 4 47.97 -61.35 7.53
N PRO A 5 47.05 -61.23 8.50
CA PRO A 5 45.65 -61.55 8.27
C PRO A 5 45.04 -60.46 7.36
N LYS A 6 44.27 -60.87 6.35
CA LYS A 6 43.40 -60.01 5.57
C LYS A 6 42.36 -59.42 6.47
N GLN A 7 42.34 -58.07 6.56
CA GLN A 7 41.19 -57.37 7.09
C GLN A 7 40.03 -57.55 6.09
N GLU A 8 39.05 -58.31 6.46
CA GLU A 8 37.72 -58.28 5.85
C GLU A 8 37.10 -56.91 6.05
N SER A 9 36.88 -56.22 4.97
CA SER A 9 36.06 -54.99 4.98
C SER A 9 34.63 -55.38 5.32
N ALA A 10 34.14 -54.98 6.51
CA ALA A 10 32.75 -55.15 6.86
C ALA A 10 31.88 -54.51 5.80
N SER A 11 31.04 -55.32 5.16
CA SER A 11 29.98 -54.84 4.29
C SER A 11 29.08 -53.88 5.04
N PRO A 12 28.64 -52.75 4.45
CA PRO A 12 27.68 -51.88 5.14
C PRO A 12 26.48 -52.71 5.50
N SER A 13 26.09 -52.69 6.75
CA SER A 13 25.00 -53.48 7.31
C SER A 13 23.73 -53.27 6.46
N ASP A 14 23.07 -54.35 6.08
CA ASP A 14 21.79 -54.30 5.33
C ASP A 14 20.77 -53.40 6.00
N ALA A 15 20.81 -53.23 7.32
CA ALA A 15 20.01 -52.26 8.07
C ALA A 15 20.15 -50.83 7.59
N GLY A 16 21.35 -50.34 7.24
CA GLY A 16 21.54 -48.99 6.70
C GLY A 16 20.95 -48.80 5.30
N LYS A 17 20.86 -49.88 4.53
CA LYS A 17 20.22 -49.87 3.20
C LYS A 17 18.69 -49.80 3.33
N TYR A 18 18.11 -50.59 4.23
CA TYR A 18 16.66 -50.55 4.48
C TYR A 18 16.21 -49.23 5.11
N ILE A 19 17.01 -48.64 6.01
CA ILE A 19 16.73 -47.31 6.55
C ILE A 19 16.73 -46.23 5.42
N ARG A 20 17.71 -46.24 4.53
CA ARG A 20 17.75 -45.32 3.39
C ARG A 20 16.58 -45.52 2.44
N ILE A 21 16.22 -46.73 2.13
CA ILE A 21 15.02 -47.07 1.29
C ILE A 21 13.76 -46.57 2.01
N GLY A 22 13.63 -46.81 3.32
CA GLY A 22 12.51 -46.37 4.13
C GLY A 22 12.38 -44.83 4.11
N ILE A 23 13.48 -44.08 4.25
CA ILE A 23 13.50 -42.62 4.18
C ILE A 23 13.08 -42.15 2.77
N VAL A 24 13.63 -42.75 1.69
CA VAL A 24 13.26 -42.37 0.31
C VAL A 24 11.78 -42.65 0.02
N VAL A 25 11.26 -43.80 0.49
CA VAL A 25 9.84 -44.13 0.37
C VAL A 25 8.98 -43.15 1.19
N ALA A 26 9.35 -42.83 2.41
CA ALA A 26 8.62 -41.86 3.23
C ALA A 26 8.61 -40.47 2.59
N ILE A 27 9.75 -39.99 2.10
CA ILE A 27 9.83 -38.73 1.36
C ILE A 27 8.98 -38.79 0.09
N GLY A 28 9.04 -39.90 -0.67
CA GLY A 28 8.22 -40.11 -1.84
C GLY A 28 6.71 -40.08 -1.56
N LEU A 29 6.29 -40.68 -0.45
CA LEU A 29 4.89 -40.65 -0.01
C LEU A 29 4.45 -39.26 0.44
N ILE A 30 5.30 -38.51 1.14
CA ILE A 30 5.03 -37.13 1.52
C ILE A 30 4.89 -36.24 0.27
N ILE A 31 5.82 -36.35 -0.68
CA ILE A 31 5.74 -35.60 -1.95
C ILE A 31 4.47 -35.97 -2.71
N PHE A 32 4.16 -37.28 -2.78
CA PHE A 32 2.94 -37.75 -3.45
C PHE A 32 1.67 -37.23 -2.78
N ALA A 33 1.62 -37.20 -1.44
CA ALA A 33 0.49 -36.66 -0.69
C ALA A 33 0.33 -35.15 -0.94
N ILE A 34 1.43 -34.40 -0.91
CA ILE A 34 1.40 -32.95 -1.18
C ILE A 34 0.97 -32.67 -2.62
N VAL A 35 1.58 -33.32 -3.60
CA VAL A 35 1.26 -33.14 -5.02
C VAL A 35 -0.17 -33.60 -5.32
N GLY A 36 -0.60 -34.70 -4.70
CA GLY A 36 -1.97 -35.21 -4.83
C GLY A 36 -3.01 -34.23 -4.27
N ASN A 37 -2.76 -33.70 -3.09
CA ASN A 37 -3.63 -32.70 -2.47
C ASN A 37 -3.72 -31.42 -3.33
N GLN A 38 -2.59 -30.88 -3.78
CA GLN A 38 -2.58 -29.72 -4.68
C GLN A 38 -3.31 -29.99 -6.00
N GLY A 39 -3.14 -31.18 -6.55
CA GLY A 39 -3.86 -31.62 -7.75
C GLY A 39 -5.38 -31.65 -7.54
N ILE A 40 -5.83 -32.08 -6.38
CA ILE A 40 -7.26 -32.07 -6.02
C ILE A 40 -7.75 -30.64 -5.84
N ILE A 41 -7.03 -29.78 -5.12
CA ILE A 41 -7.39 -28.37 -4.94
C ILE A 41 -7.54 -27.66 -6.31
N ILE A 42 -6.60 -27.87 -7.22
CA ILE A 42 -6.69 -27.32 -8.59
C ILE A 42 -7.91 -27.88 -9.32
N SER A 43 -8.16 -29.19 -9.22
CA SER A 43 -9.34 -29.80 -9.84
C SER A 43 -10.64 -29.26 -9.28
N MET A 44 -10.70 -29.04 -7.97
CA MET A 44 -11.84 -28.41 -7.30
C MET A 44 -12.03 -26.96 -7.77
N ASN A 45 -10.96 -26.19 -7.89
CA ASN A 45 -11.04 -24.81 -8.39
C ASN A 45 -11.52 -24.75 -9.85
N ILE A 46 -11.08 -25.68 -10.70
CA ILE A 46 -11.56 -25.79 -12.07
C ILE A 46 -13.04 -26.15 -12.10
N SER A 47 -13.47 -27.07 -11.23
CA SER A 47 -14.87 -27.52 -11.18
C SER A 47 -15.80 -26.44 -10.62
N GLU A 48 -15.36 -25.70 -9.61
CA GLU A 48 -16.19 -24.68 -8.92
C GLU A 48 -16.24 -23.37 -9.71
N PHE A 49 -15.10 -22.93 -10.23
CA PHE A 49 -14.98 -21.59 -10.82
C PHE A 49 -14.92 -21.55 -12.35
N GLY A 50 -14.73 -22.71 -12.99
CA GLY A 50 -14.73 -22.82 -14.45
C GLY A 50 -13.72 -21.87 -15.11
N GLU A 51 -14.20 -21.07 -16.08
CA GLU A 51 -13.35 -20.17 -16.86
C GLU A 51 -12.68 -19.07 -16.03
N LYS A 52 -13.30 -18.61 -14.96
CA LYS A 52 -12.74 -17.57 -14.10
C LYS A 52 -11.40 -17.97 -13.50
N PHE A 53 -11.24 -19.23 -13.17
CA PHE A 53 -9.99 -19.80 -12.68
C PHE A 53 -9.08 -20.32 -13.80
N THR A 54 -9.65 -20.88 -14.86
CA THR A 54 -8.87 -21.55 -15.90
C THR A 54 -8.15 -20.57 -16.82
N LYS A 55 -8.69 -19.38 -17.09
CA LYS A 55 -8.02 -18.37 -17.95
C LYS A 55 -6.64 -18.00 -17.42
N PRO A 56 -6.46 -17.49 -16.19
CA PRO A 56 -5.13 -17.17 -15.65
C PRO A 56 -4.20 -18.40 -15.59
N LEU A 57 -4.71 -19.54 -15.20
CA LEU A 57 -3.95 -20.79 -15.16
C LEU A 57 -3.48 -21.22 -16.58
N PHE A 58 -4.34 -21.09 -17.57
CA PHE A 58 -4.04 -21.45 -18.97
C PHE A 58 -2.87 -20.59 -19.50
N TYR A 59 -2.92 -19.27 -19.34
CA TYR A 59 -1.85 -18.40 -19.81
C TYR A 59 -0.52 -18.67 -19.12
N GLY A 60 -0.53 -18.97 -17.82
CA GLY A 60 0.67 -19.39 -17.09
C GLY A 60 1.25 -20.70 -17.61
N VAL A 61 0.42 -21.70 -17.82
CA VAL A 61 0.82 -23.02 -18.34
C VAL A 61 1.31 -22.91 -19.79
N VAL A 62 0.60 -22.20 -20.66
CA VAL A 62 0.99 -22.01 -22.06
C VAL A 62 2.35 -21.31 -22.14
N SER A 63 2.56 -20.24 -21.38
CA SER A 63 3.86 -19.55 -21.33
C SER A 63 4.98 -20.47 -20.88
N ALA A 64 4.76 -21.29 -19.85
CA ALA A 64 5.73 -22.25 -19.36
C ALA A 64 6.03 -23.36 -20.38
N VAL A 65 4.99 -23.90 -21.05
CA VAL A 65 5.14 -24.94 -22.09
C VAL A 65 5.89 -24.39 -23.29
N VAL A 66 5.54 -23.20 -23.77
CA VAL A 66 6.23 -22.55 -24.90
C VAL A 66 7.70 -22.30 -24.56
N LEU A 67 8.02 -21.77 -23.39
CA LEU A 67 9.39 -21.58 -22.93
C LEU A 67 10.17 -22.90 -22.89
N SER A 68 9.55 -23.95 -22.36
CA SER A 68 10.16 -25.28 -22.28
C SER A 68 10.37 -25.87 -23.67
N ALA A 69 9.38 -25.78 -24.57
CA ALA A 69 9.48 -26.26 -25.95
C ALA A 69 10.58 -25.55 -26.73
N VAL A 70 10.67 -24.21 -26.62
CA VAL A 70 11.72 -23.43 -27.28
C VAL A 70 13.10 -23.80 -26.70
N ALA A 71 13.21 -24.05 -25.38
CA ALA A 71 14.45 -24.54 -24.79
C ALA A 71 14.86 -25.91 -25.31
N LEU A 72 13.91 -26.88 -25.44
CA LEU A 72 14.15 -28.21 -25.98
C LEU A 72 14.53 -28.20 -27.48
N ILE A 73 13.83 -27.38 -28.27
CA ILE A 73 14.15 -27.18 -29.69
C ILE A 73 15.59 -26.70 -29.84
N ARG A 74 16.00 -25.73 -29.01
CA ARG A 74 17.38 -25.26 -29.03
C ARG A 74 18.38 -26.36 -28.72
N VAL A 75 18.14 -27.16 -27.68
CA VAL A 75 19.02 -28.26 -27.32
C VAL A 75 19.12 -29.31 -28.45
N ASN A 76 18.01 -29.65 -29.08
CA ASN A 76 17.98 -30.71 -30.11
C ASN A 76 18.45 -30.24 -31.48
N ILE A 77 17.96 -29.09 -31.99
CA ILE A 77 18.30 -28.61 -33.36
C ILE A 77 19.74 -28.11 -33.43
N LEU A 78 20.23 -27.42 -32.41
CA LEU A 78 21.57 -26.88 -32.43
C LEU A 78 22.63 -27.93 -32.05
N LYS A 79 22.22 -29.16 -31.68
CA LYS A 79 23.09 -30.25 -31.23
C LYS A 79 24.18 -29.82 -30.22
N ARG A 80 23.92 -28.78 -29.48
CA ARG A 80 24.81 -28.24 -28.50
C ARG A 80 24.08 -28.27 -27.17
N SER A 81 24.47 -29.23 -26.34
CA SER A 81 24.19 -29.12 -24.91
C SER A 81 24.53 -27.71 -24.45
N SER A 82 23.70 -27.10 -23.63
CA SER A 82 24.10 -25.85 -23.03
C SER A 82 25.49 -26.08 -22.40
N ILE A 83 26.44 -25.19 -22.62
CA ILE A 83 27.77 -25.26 -21.98
C ILE A 83 27.61 -25.55 -20.49
N PHE A 84 26.55 -25.01 -19.86
CA PHE A 84 26.25 -25.26 -18.46
C PHE A 84 26.17 -26.75 -18.13
N TRP A 85 25.31 -27.50 -18.83
CA TRP A 85 25.17 -28.95 -18.57
C TRP A 85 26.41 -29.74 -18.94
N TYR A 86 27.09 -29.34 -20.02
CA TYR A 86 28.33 -29.98 -20.43
C TYR A 86 29.45 -29.66 -19.44
N GLY A 87 29.57 -28.41 -19.01
CA GLY A 87 30.54 -27.97 -18.02
C GLY A 87 30.25 -28.58 -16.64
N LEU A 88 28.99 -28.60 -16.22
CA LEU A 88 28.58 -29.22 -14.95
C LEU A 88 28.83 -30.72 -14.96
N SER A 89 28.46 -31.41 -16.03
CA SER A 89 28.76 -32.85 -16.17
C SER A 89 30.25 -33.13 -16.22
N SER A 90 31.03 -32.30 -16.89
CA SER A 90 32.52 -32.40 -16.94
C SER A 90 33.16 -32.11 -15.58
N ALA A 91 32.66 -31.11 -14.85
CA ALA A 91 33.12 -30.81 -13.48
C ALA A 91 32.78 -31.96 -12.51
N ILE A 92 31.58 -32.52 -12.59
CA ILE A 92 31.16 -33.66 -11.75
C ILE A 92 31.98 -34.91 -12.12
N THR A 93 32.21 -35.17 -13.41
CA THR A 93 33.02 -36.29 -13.89
C THR A 93 34.49 -36.13 -13.47
N PHE A 94 34.98 -34.90 -13.51
CA PHE A 94 36.33 -34.57 -13.03
C PHE A 94 36.46 -34.81 -11.50
N LEU A 95 35.54 -34.31 -10.69
CA LEU A 95 35.50 -34.55 -9.25
C LEU A 95 35.47 -36.04 -8.88
N ASN A 96 34.91 -36.88 -9.75
CA ASN A 96 34.80 -38.31 -9.52
C ASN A 96 35.96 -39.14 -10.05
N ARG A 97 36.75 -38.63 -11.01
CA ARG A 97 37.77 -39.47 -11.74
C ARG A 97 39.23 -39.05 -11.50
N GLY A 98 39.51 -37.97 -10.88
CA GLY A 98 40.88 -37.45 -10.69
C GLY A 98 41.52 -36.88 -11.96
N THR A 99 42.72 -36.37 -11.83
CA THR A 99 43.37 -35.39 -12.71
C THR A 99 43.80 -35.84 -14.11
N ASN A 100 43.62 -37.10 -14.51
CA ASN A 100 44.25 -37.64 -15.71
C ASN A 100 43.29 -38.02 -16.89
N ASP A 101 42.09 -37.43 -16.95
CA ASP A 101 41.12 -37.85 -17.99
C ASP A 101 41.15 -36.91 -19.22
N PRO A 102 41.21 -37.47 -20.45
CA PRO A 102 41.28 -36.71 -21.71
C PRO A 102 40.01 -35.90 -22.05
N VAL A 103 38.94 -36.05 -21.28
CA VAL A 103 37.67 -35.31 -21.49
C VAL A 103 37.81 -33.77 -21.32
N THR A 104 38.86 -33.35 -20.62
CA THR A 104 39.17 -31.91 -20.46
C THR A 104 39.73 -31.29 -21.74
N ARG A 105 40.17 -32.09 -22.74
CA ARG A 105 40.72 -31.56 -23.99
C ARG A 105 39.71 -30.89 -24.92
N ASN A 106 38.44 -31.21 -24.80
CA ASN A 106 37.41 -30.78 -25.77
C ASN A 106 36.68 -29.48 -25.36
N ILE A 107 36.95 -28.91 -24.20
CA ILE A 107 36.27 -27.66 -23.71
C ILE A 107 37.10 -26.39 -24.08
N THR A 108 38.01 -26.47 -25.00
CA THR A 108 39.10 -25.50 -25.14
C THR A 108 38.78 -24.31 -26.01
N SER A 109 37.62 -24.12 -26.60
CA SER A 109 37.45 -22.83 -27.30
C SER A 109 36.04 -22.30 -27.31
N PHE A 110 35.93 -21.06 -26.84
CA PHE A 110 34.86 -20.13 -27.14
C PHE A 110 34.60 -20.00 -28.68
N ARG A 111 35.53 -20.53 -29.46
CA ARG A 111 35.52 -20.51 -30.92
C ARG A 111 34.55 -21.52 -31.55
N ASP A 112 34.15 -22.55 -30.85
CA ASP A 112 33.19 -23.57 -31.33
C ASP A 112 31.74 -23.13 -31.17
N TYR A 113 31.52 -21.98 -30.55
CA TYR A 113 30.24 -21.31 -30.49
C TYR A 113 29.95 -20.43 -31.72
N LYS A 114 30.08 -20.95 -32.91
CA LYS A 114 29.50 -20.33 -34.09
C LYS A 114 27.97 -20.53 -34.12
N LEU A 115 27.25 -19.95 -33.18
CA LEU A 115 25.90 -19.50 -33.44
C LEU A 115 26.01 -18.36 -34.44
N SER A 116 25.34 -18.48 -35.60
CA SER A 116 25.19 -17.30 -36.44
C SER A 116 24.63 -16.18 -35.59
N ILE A 117 25.24 -15.02 -35.59
CA ILE A 117 24.78 -13.84 -34.79
C ILE A 117 23.27 -13.62 -34.90
N PRO A 118 22.63 -13.73 -36.09
CA PRO A 118 21.18 -13.59 -36.22
C PRO A 118 20.38 -14.60 -35.40
N SER A 119 20.74 -15.88 -35.44
CA SER A 119 19.99 -16.91 -34.71
C SER A 119 20.19 -16.78 -33.18
N PHE A 120 21.34 -16.31 -32.76
CA PHE A 120 21.59 -15.98 -31.36
C PHE A 120 20.73 -14.79 -30.91
N VAL A 121 20.68 -13.71 -31.67
CA VAL A 121 19.88 -12.50 -31.36
C VAL A 121 18.39 -12.85 -31.32
N ILE A 122 17.87 -13.52 -32.37
CA ILE A 122 16.47 -13.95 -32.40
C ILE A 122 16.14 -14.83 -31.19
N TRP A 123 17.01 -15.76 -30.85
CA TRP A 123 16.83 -16.62 -29.69
C TRP A 123 16.79 -15.83 -28.38
N GLN A 124 17.67 -14.82 -28.20
CA GLN A 124 17.66 -14.00 -27.00
C GLN A 124 16.38 -13.17 -26.91
N ILE A 125 15.95 -12.54 -28.01
CA ILE A 125 14.71 -11.78 -28.06
C ILE A 125 13.52 -12.70 -27.72
N THR A 126 13.43 -13.86 -28.36
CA THR A 126 12.35 -14.81 -28.09
C THR A 126 12.33 -15.23 -26.62
N LYS A 127 13.48 -15.50 -26.01
CA LYS A 127 13.53 -15.83 -24.59
C LYS A 127 13.11 -14.68 -23.68
N VAL A 128 13.56 -13.48 -23.99
CA VAL A 128 13.21 -12.31 -23.22
C VAL A 128 11.71 -12.10 -23.27
N LEU A 129 11.09 -12.15 -24.44
CA LEU A 129 9.66 -11.97 -24.60
C LEU A 129 8.85 -13.08 -23.88
N LEU A 130 9.25 -14.34 -24.07
CA LEU A 130 8.54 -15.46 -23.43
C LEU A 130 8.75 -15.52 -21.92
N PHE A 131 9.94 -15.16 -21.45
CA PHE A 131 10.21 -15.08 -20.03
C PHE A 131 9.48 -13.91 -19.39
N GLY A 132 9.42 -12.78 -20.12
CA GLY A 132 8.59 -11.64 -19.74
C GLY A 132 7.13 -12.03 -19.66
N ALA A 133 6.61 -12.69 -20.71
CA ALA A 133 5.24 -13.19 -20.72
C ALA A 133 4.95 -14.14 -19.55
N PHE A 134 5.88 -15.01 -19.20
CA PHE A 134 5.73 -15.93 -18.06
C PHE A 134 5.64 -15.18 -16.74
N PHE A 135 6.53 -14.23 -16.47
CA PHE A 135 6.55 -13.50 -15.20
C PHE A 135 5.33 -12.61 -15.02
N THR A 136 4.92 -11.90 -16.05
CA THR A 136 3.75 -11.03 -15.97
C THR A 136 2.45 -11.80 -16.06
N ASN A 137 2.44 -12.96 -16.69
CA ASN A 137 1.25 -13.76 -16.86
C ASN A 137 0.69 -14.31 -15.54
N VAL A 138 1.53 -14.60 -14.57
CA VAL A 138 1.07 -15.00 -13.24
C VAL A 138 0.21 -13.89 -12.62
N MET A 139 0.53 -12.63 -12.91
CA MET A 139 -0.19 -11.46 -12.38
C MET A 139 -1.24 -10.92 -13.34
N PHE A 140 -0.98 -10.90 -14.64
CA PHE A 140 -1.76 -10.17 -15.63
C PHE A 140 -2.31 -11.01 -16.78
N GLY A 141 -2.23 -12.34 -16.69
CA GLY A 141 -2.83 -13.25 -17.65
C GLY A 141 -2.52 -12.90 -19.11
N PHE A 142 -3.45 -12.28 -19.80
CA PHE A 142 -3.32 -11.92 -21.21
C PHE A 142 -2.71 -10.55 -21.46
N ALA A 143 -2.50 -9.71 -20.44
CA ALA A 143 -1.95 -8.37 -20.64
C ALA A 143 -0.64 -8.40 -21.42
N THR A 144 0.27 -9.30 -21.01
CA THR A 144 1.57 -9.47 -21.68
C THR A 144 1.44 -10.01 -23.09
N ILE A 145 0.55 -10.97 -23.33
CA ILE A 145 0.31 -11.52 -24.66
C ILE A 145 -0.25 -10.43 -25.58
N SER A 146 -1.23 -9.68 -25.11
CA SER A 146 -1.81 -8.57 -25.85
C SER A 146 -0.80 -7.49 -26.21
N VAL A 147 0.13 -7.19 -25.31
CA VAL A 147 1.23 -6.26 -25.56
C VAL A 147 2.19 -6.81 -26.61
N ILE A 148 2.52 -8.10 -26.57
CA ILE A 148 3.39 -8.73 -27.57
C ILE A 148 2.72 -8.77 -28.94
N ASP A 149 1.42 -9.05 -29.00
CA ASP A 149 0.64 -9.03 -30.24
C ASP A 149 0.49 -7.61 -30.83
N GLY A 150 0.85 -6.59 -30.06
CA GLY A 150 0.74 -5.20 -30.51
C GLY A 150 -0.69 -4.64 -30.53
N ASN A 151 -1.66 -5.38 -29.99
CA ASN A 151 -3.07 -4.97 -30.01
C ASN A 151 -3.32 -3.71 -29.20
N TYR A 152 -2.54 -3.50 -28.11
CA TYR A 152 -2.72 -2.37 -27.20
C TYR A 152 -1.58 -1.37 -27.22
N LEU A 153 -0.35 -1.80 -27.40
CA LEU A 153 0.83 -0.92 -27.35
C LEU A 153 1.54 -0.78 -28.70
N GLY A 154 1.09 -1.28 -29.73
CA GLY A 154 1.74 -1.21 -31.05
C GLY A 154 3.25 -1.54 -31.04
N ILE A 155 3.74 -2.31 -31.98
CA ILE A 155 5.18 -2.65 -32.08
C ILE A 155 6.03 -1.39 -32.25
N ASP A 156 5.46 -0.31 -32.77
CA ASP A 156 6.12 0.97 -33.03
C ASP A 156 6.58 1.69 -31.75
N THR A 157 5.99 1.37 -30.58
CA THR A 157 6.40 1.96 -29.30
C THR A 157 7.67 1.33 -28.73
N LEU A 158 8.04 0.12 -29.12
CA LEU A 158 9.25 -0.54 -28.62
C LEU A 158 10.57 0.21 -28.94
N PRO A 159 10.78 0.76 -30.16
CA PRO A 159 11.97 1.56 -30.44
C PRO A 159 12.05 2.82 -29.57
N THR A 160 10.93 3.44 -29.24
CA THR A 160 10.89 4.67 -28.46
C THR A 160 11.24 4.42 -26.99
N LEU A 161 10.95 3.24 -26.44
CA LEU A 161 11.40 2.85 -25.09
C LEU A 161 12.92 2.92 -24.93
N PHE A 162 13.67 2.57 -25.97
CA PHE A 162 15.14 2.64 -25.94
C PHE A 162 15.68 4.06 -26.14
N GLN A 163 14.83 5.02 -26.53
CA GLN A 163 15.19 6.44 -26.63
C GLN A 163 15.02 7.17 -25.29
N LEU A 164 14.15 6.68 -24.40
CA LEU A 164 13.88 7.31 -23.10
C LEU A 164 15.12 7.70 -22.30
N PRO A 165 16.16 6.83 -22.19
CA PRO A 165 17.37 7.18 -21.46
C PRO A 165 18.15 8.38 -22.02
N PHE A 166 17.92 8.69 -23.29
CA PHE A 166 18.62 9.78 -24.01
C PHE A 166 17.77 11.06 -24.09
N LEU A 167 16.53 11.02 -23.61
CA LEU A 167 15.68 12.23 -23.57
C LEU A 167 16.33 13.29 -22.68
N THR A 168 16.40 14.50 -23.19
CA THR A 168 16.84 15.66 -22.40
C THR A 168 15.64 16.24 -21.68
N PRO A 169 15.64 16.30 -20.34
CA PRO A 169 14.53 16.87 -19.61
C PRO A 169 14.35 18.36 -19.96
N SER A 170 13.10 18.79 -20.03
CA SER A 170 12.70 20.18 -20.28
C SER A 170 12.24 20.85 -18.99
N THR A 171 12.28 22.15 -18.93
CA THR A 171 11.65 22.93 -17.84
C THR A 171 10.14 22.99 -17.96
N ASP A 172 9.56 22.51 -19.07
CA ASP A 172 8.14 22.40 -19.28
C ASP A 172 7.64 21.04 -18.75
N THR A 173 6.69 21.07 -17.83
CA THR A 173 6.05 19.87 -17.26
C THR A 173 5.25 19.07 -18.29
N SER A 174 4.76 19.71 -19.34
CA SER A 174 4.03 19.06 -20.44
C SER A 174 4.90 18.09 -21.22
N TYR A 175 6.22 18.31 -21.25
CA TYR A 175 7.16 17.44 -21.96
C TYR A 175 7.07 15.98 -21.51
N ALA A 176 6.82 15.73 -20.21
CA ALA A 176 6.63 14.38 -19.70
C ALA A 176 5.38 13.71 -20.27
N PHE A 177 4.30 14.46 -20.46
CA PHE A 177 3.05 13.94 -21.03
C PHE A 177 3.22 13.50 -22.47
N ASP A 178 4.05 14.18 -23.23
CA ASP A 178 4.28 13.86 -24.64
C ASP A 178 5.28 12.72 -24.84
N ASN A 179 6.28 12.61 -23.97
CA ASN A 179 7.44 11.74 -24.20
C ASN A 179 7.56 10.54 -23.27
N VAL A 180 7.01 10.59 -22.06
CA VAL A 180 7.16 9.52 -21.06
C VAL A 180 5.81 8.84 -20.77
N VAL A 181 4.78 9.64 -20.55
CA VAL A 181 3.45 9.13 -20.17
C VAL A 181 2.90 8.07 -21.14
N PRO A 182 2.97 8.24 -22.46
CA PRO A 182 2.47 7.23 -23.40
C PRO A 182 3.19 5.87 -23.29
N MET A 183 4.38 5.87 -22.72
CA MET A 183 5.21 4.66 -22.59
C MET A 183 5.09 3.99 -21.23
N ILE A 184 4.44 4.60 -20.25
CA ILE A 184 4.32 4.06 -18.90
C ILE A 184 3.77 2.64 -18.89
N PRO A 185 2.68 2.28 -19.63
CA PRO A 185 2.22 0.90 -19.65
C PRO A 185 3.29 -0.10 -20.12
N ALA A 186 4.06 0.27 -21.15
CA ALA A 186 5.15 -0.57 -21.63
C ALA A 186 6.34 -0.64 -20.64
N LEU A 187 6.68 0.46 -20.01
CA LEU A 187 7.72 0.50 -18.97
C LEU A 187 7.37 -0.41 -17.79
N ILE A 188 6.13 -0.41 -17.38
CA ILE A 188 5.64 -1.21 -16.25
C ILE A 188 5.59 -2.70 -16.62
N ILE A 189 5.07 -3.06 -17.80
CA ILE A 189 4.82 -4.46 -18.16
C ILE A 189 6.04 -5.12 -18.79
N LEU A 190 6.76 -4.45 -19.68
CA LEU A 190 7.81 -5.08 -20.49
C LEU A 190 9.20 -4.94 -19.89
N ILE A 191 9.55 -3.77 -19.37
CA ILE A 191 10.92 -3.49 -18.93
C ILE A 191 11.37 -4.37 -17.76
N PRO A 192 10.64 -4.51 -16.63
CA PRO A 192 11.08 -5.36 -15.52
C PRO A 192 11.37 -6.81 -15.92
N PRO A 193 10.49 -7.51 -16.64
CA PRO A 193 10.77 -8.87 -17.04
C PRO A 193 11.90 -8.98 -18.07
N ILE A 194 12.07 -7.98 -18.94
CA ILE A 194 13.20 -7.94 -19.89
C ILE A 194 14.50 -7.81 -19.13
N LEU A 195 14.59 -6.84 -18.21
CA LEU A 195 15.78 -6.61 -17.39
C LEU A 195 16.07 -7.84 -16.52
N GLY A 196 15.05 -8.40 -15.87
CA GLY A 196 15.16 -9.61 -15.07
C GLY A 196 15.63 -10.83 -15.87
N ALA A 197 15.07 -11.05 -17.06
CA ALA A 197 15.44 -12.16 -17.93
C ALA A 197 16.89 -12.05 -18.41
N ILE A 198 17.33 -10.87 -18.82
CA ILE A 198 18.73 -10.64 -19.24
C ILE A 198 19.66 -10.75 -18.05
N GLY A 199 19.35 -10.12 -16.91
CA GLY A 199 20.15 -10.18 -15.68
C GLY A 199 20.33 -11.62 -15.18
N LEU A 200 19.25 -12.38 -15.05
CA LEU A 200 19.30 -13.80 -14.68
C LEU A 200 20.14 -14.61 -15.65
N ARG A 201 20.02 -14.33 -16.97
CA ARG A 201 20.80 -15.03 -17.97
C ARG A 201 22.28 -14.69 -17.90
N LEU A 202 22.63 -13.44 -17.65
CA LEU A 202 24.01 -13.04 -17.43
C LEU A 202 24.60 -13.76 -16.20
N VAL A 203 23.88 -13.79 -15.09
CA VAL A 203 24.32 -14.49 -13.87
C VAL A 203 24.44 -15.99 -14.12
N LEU A 204 23.43 -16.65 -14.64
CA LEU A 204 23.41 -18.12 -14.77
C LEU A 204 24.27 -18.62 -15.95
N TYR A 205 24.32 -17.90 -17.05
CA TYR A 205 24.99 -18.38 -18.27
C TYR A 205 26.41 -17.87 -18.40
N VAL A 206 26.65 -16.60 -18.20
CA VAL A 206 28.02 -16.03 -18.29
C VAL A 206 28.76 -16.32 -17.00
N GLY A 207 28.17 -16.07 -15.83
CA GLY A 207 28.82 -16.28 -14.52
C GLY A 207 29.23 -17.75 -14.32
N LEU A 208 28.27 -18.68 -14.41
CA LEU A 208 28.56 -20.11 -14.22
C LEU A 208 29.52 -20.68 -15.30
N HIS A 209 29.33 -20.28 -16.57
CA HIS A 209 30.26 -20.70 -17.64
C HIS A 209 31.68 -20.28 -17.39
N SER A 210 31.82 -19.12 -16.85
CA SER A 210 33.13 -18.53 -16.65
C SER A 210 33.79 -19.07 -15.40
N ILE A 211 33.04 -19.36 -14.34
CA ILE A 211 33.59 -20.11 -13.20
C ILE A 211 34.06 -21.49 -13.68
N ILE A 212 33.25 -22.19 -14.46
CA ILE A 212 33.63 -23.48 -15.02
C ILE A 212 34.80 -23.31 -15.97
N GLY A 213 34.82 -22.28 -16.80
CA GLY A 213 35.94 -21.95 -17.68
C GLY A 213 37.23 -21.67 -16.92
N VAL A 214 37.18 -20.89 -15.83
CA VAL A 214 38.32 -20.64 -14.95
C VAL A 214 38.80 -21.92 -14.31
N VAL A 215 37.92 -22.73 -13.73
CA VAL A 215 38.28 -24.01 -13.08
C VAL A 215 38.90 -24.98 -14.08
N THR A 216 38.29 -25.18 -15.26
CA THR A 216 38.80 -26.10 -16.29
C THR A 216 40.16 -25.62 -16.85
N SER A 217 40.31 -24.33 -17.07
CA SER A 217 41.61 -23.78 -17.53
C SER A 217 42.70 -23.90 -16.46
N TYR A 218 42.36 -23.67 -15.15
CA TYR A 218 43.31 -23.89 -14.05
C TYR A 218 43.80 -25.33 -14.00
N ILE A 219 42.92 -26.29 -14.16
CA ILE A 219 43.21 -27.73 -14.15
C ILE A 219 44.11 -28.08 -15.36
N GLN A 220 43.77 -27.58 -16.55
CA GLN A 220 44.52 -27.83 -17.76
C GLN A 220 45.94 -27.22 -17.66
N ASP A 221 46.08 -26.01 -17.22
CA ASP A 221 47.38 -25.33 -17.05
C ASP A 221 48.23 -25.99 -15.95
N SER A 222 47.63 -26.46 -14.87
CA SER A 222 48.35 -27.21 -13.83
C SER A 222 48.80 -28.58 -14.32
N SER A 223 48.06 -29.25 -15.20
CA SER A 223 48.45 -30.51 -15.83
C SER A 223 49.56 -30.37 -16.86
N GLU A 224 49.69 -29.21 -17.54
CA GLU A 224 50.72 -28.90 -18.51
C GLU A 224 51.99 -28.24 -17.87
N GLY A 225 51.98 -28.00 -16.55
CA GLY A 225 53.10 -27.37 -15.83
C GLY A 225 53.37 -25.92 -16.19
N LYS A 226 52.44 -25.23 -16.83
CA LYS A 226 52.56 -23.83 -17.27
C LYS A 226 51.35 -23.02 -16.81
N PRO A 227 51.39 -22.35 -15.65
CA PRO A 227 50.24 -21.56 -15.20
C PRO A 227 50.05 -20.32 -16.09
N ARG A 228 49.03 -20.35 -16.95
CA ARG A 228 48.57 -19.18 -17.75
C ARG A 228 47.59 -18.34 -16.94
N PHE A 229 48.05 -17.81 -15.84
CA PHE A 229 47.25 -17.06 -14.89
C PHE A 229 46.48 -15.87 -15.52
N LEU A 230 47.04 -15.29 -16.59
CA LEU A 230 46.43 -14.19 -17.36
C LEU A 230 45.11 -14.61 -18.04
N ASN A 231 44.94 -15.85 -18.44
CA ASN A 231 43.67 -16.32 -19.06
C ASN A 231 42.51 -16.32 -18.05
N TYR A 232 42.83 -16.62 -16.78
CA TYR A 232 41.79 -16.63 -15.74
C TYR A 232 41.34 -15.20 -15.38
N ILE A 233 42.33 -14.31 -15.19
CA ILE A 233 42.08 -12.90 -14.95
C ILE A 233 41.29 -12.31 -16.11
N SER A 234 41.71 -12.53 -17.34
CA SER A 234 40.97 -12.08 -18.52
C SER A 234 39.54 -12.56 -18.58
N THR A 235 39.29 -13.81 -18.22
CA THR A 235 37.91 -14.32 -18.23
C THR A 235 37.07 -13.68 -17.14
N LEU A 236 37.60 -13.55 -15.93
CA LEU A 236 36.90 -12.87 -14.82
C LEU A 236 36.63 -11.40 -15.13
N GLU A 237 37.62 -10.70 -15.69
CA GLU A 237 37.45 -9.29 -16.10
C GLU A 237 36.38 -9.12 -17.17
N GLY A 238 36.34 -9.99 -18.16
CA GLY A 238 35.33 -9.95 -19.21
C GLY A 238 33.91 -10.13 -18.63
N ILE A 239 33.77 -11.00 -17.64
CA ILE A 239 32.48 -11.24 -16.98
C ILE A 239 32.06 -10.04 -16.14
N ILE A 240 32.97 -9.57 -15.30
CA ILE A 240 32.75 -8.37 -14.47
C ILE A 240 32.42 -7.18 -15.39
N GLY A 241 33.17 -7.00 -16.49
CA GLY A 241 32.93 -5.96 -17.47
C GLY A 241 31.53 -6.04 -18.11
N ILE A 242 31.10 -7.24 -18.49
CA ILE A 242 29.73 -7.44 -19.01
C ILE A 242 28.68 -7.18 -17.91
N GLY A 243 28.92 -7.61 -16.67
CA GLY A 243 28.05 -7.35 -15.54
C GLY A 243 27.92 -5.86 -15.23
N VAL A 244 29.06 -5.12 -15.31
CA VAL A 244 29.08 -3.67 -15.12
C VAL A 244 28.35 -2.95 -16.26
N LEU A 245 28.52 -3.39 -17.53
CA LEU A 245 27.75 -2.84 -18.65
C LEU A 245 26.25 -3.11 -18.50
N TRP A 246 25.90 -4.28 -18.00
CA TRP A 246 24.52 -4.61 -17.71
C TRP A 246 23.94 -3.72 -16.60
N ALA A 247 24.68 -3.54 -15.51
CA ALA A 247 24.27 -2.63 -14.44
C ALA A 247 24.10 -1.18 -14.95
N ALA A 248 25.02 -0.70 -15.77
CA ALA A 248 24.91 0.60 -16.41
C ALA A 248 23.66 0.71 -17.32
N PHE A 249 23.34 -0.34 -18.04
CA PHE A 249 22.15 -0.40 -18.89
C PHE A 249 20.85 -0.43 -18.06
N SER A 250 20.79 -1.22 -16.99
CA SER A 250 19.62 -1.26 -16.12
C SER A 250 19.38 0.08 -15.40
N MET A 251 20.43 0.86 -15.12
CA MET A 251 20.28 2.20 -14.55
C MET A 251 19.59 3.21 -15.48
N PHE A 252 19.38 2.90 -16.76
CA PHE A 252 18.59 3.76 -17.63
C PHE A 252 17.09 3.72 -17.30
N PHE A 253 16.65 2.61 -16.72
CA PHE A 253 15.28 2.41 -16.30
C PHE A 253 15.25 2.48 -14.78
N THR A 254 15.12 3.67 -14.26
CA THR A 254 15.04 3.95 -12.82
C THR A 254 14.11 5.14 -12.58
N ASP A 255 13.45 5.13 -11.47
CA ASP A 255 12.51 6.15 -11.02
C ASP A 255 13.17 7.51 -10.72
N GLN A 256 14.48 7.52 -10.43
CA GLN A 256 15.21 8.70 -10.01
C GLN A 256 16.35 9.03 -10.99
N ILE A 257 16.01 9.50 -12.18
CA ILE A 257 17.00 9.97 -13.15
C ILE A 257 17.21 11.47 -12.97
N ASP A 258 18.33 11.82 -12.34
CA ASP A 258 18.84 13.19 -12.25
C ASP A 258 20.15 13.37 -13.05
N TYR A 259 20.74 14.54 -12.97
CA TYR A 259 22.01 14.82 -13.63
C TYR A 259 23.17 13.97 -13.07
N ASN A 260 23.20 13.70 -11.76
CA ASN A 260 24.24 12.85 -11.14
C ASN A 260 24.12 11.41 -11.60
N THR A 261 22.93 10.85 -11.65
CA THR A 261 22.65 9.51 -12.14
C THR A 261 23.19 9.31 -13.56
N ARG A 262 23.03 10.31 -14.44
CA ARG A 262 23.56 10.25 -15.81
C ARG A 262 25.09 10.17 -15.84
N TYR A 263 25.79 10.89 -14.97
CA TYR A 263 27.25 10.78 -14.87
C TYR A 263 27.69 9.43 -14.30
N VAL A 264 26.97 8.89 -13.32
CA VAL A 264 27.21 7.55 -12.79
C VAL A 264 27.02 6.51 -13.89
N ILE A 265 25.95 6.59 -14.66
CA ILE A 265 25.70 5.70 -15.81
C ILE A 265 26.84 5.78 -16.81
N GLY A 266 27.23 6.99 -17.23
CA GLY A 266 28.37 7.21 -18.15
C GLY A 266 29.67 6.65 -17.61
N GLY A 267 30.00 6.93 -16.36
CA GLY A 267 31.21 6.38 -15.70
C GLY A 267 31.20 4.86 -15.60
N THR A 268 30.03 4.28 -15.30
CA THR A 268 29.85 2.81 -15.23
C THR A 268 30.01 2.16 -16.61
N PHE A 269 29.49 2.78 -17.68
CA PHE A 269 29.74 2.31 -19.03
C PHE A 269 31.24 2.35 -19.39
N VAL A 270 31.90 3.46 -19.09
CA VAL A 270 33.36 3.58 -19.33
C VAL A 270 34.12 2.53 -18.55
N ALA A 271 33.78 2.29 -17.30
CA ALA A 271 34.39 1.24 -16.48
C ALA A 271 34.15 -0.17 -17.05
N GLY A 272 32.95 -0.47 -17.48
CA GLY A 272 32.59 -1.76 -18.12
C GLY A 272 33.39 -1.98 -19.43
N PHE A 273 33.44 -0.99 -20.30
CA PHE A 273 34.24 -1.04 -21.51
C PHE A 273 35.74 -1.16 -21.23
N ALA A 274 36.26 -0.46 -20.22
CA ALA A 274 37.65 -0.58 -19.81
C ALA A 274 37.99 -2.00 -19.36
N LEU A 275 37.14 -2.62 -18.53
CA LEU A 275 37.31 -4.01 -18.09
C LEU A 275 37.27 -5.01 -19.26
N ILE A 276 36.34 -4.84 -20.20
CA ILE A 276 36.30 -5.68 -21.41
C ILE A 276 37.54 -5.49 -22.27
N THR A 277 38.02 -4.24 -22.41
CA THR A 277 39.24 -3.94 -23.16
C THR A 277 40.46 -4.59 -22.50
N PHE A 278 40.56 -4.49 -21.18
CA PHE A 278 41.64 -5.19 -20.45
C PHE A 278 41.53 -6.70 -20.61
N SER A 279 40.37 -7.27 -20.52
CA SER A 279 40.13 -8.70 -20.77
C SER A 279 40.62 -9.10 -22.16
N PHE A 280 40.33 -8.31 -23.18
CA PHE A 280 40.78 -8.57 -24.55
C PHE A 280 42.29 -8.46 -24.70
N LEU A 281 42.88 -7.40 -24.14
CA LEU A 281 44.35 -7.17 -24.16
C LEU A 281 45.10 -8.32 -23.48
N ASP A 282 44.57 -8.82 -22.36
CA ASP A 282 45.20 -9.95 -21.66
C ASP A 282 45.15 -11.25 -22.45
N ARG A 283 44.08 -11.50 -23.20
CA ARG A 283 44.02 -12.66 -24.12
C ARG A 283 45.07 -12.58 -25.22
N ILE A 284 45.35 -11.38 -25.70
CA ILE A 284 46.42 -11.14 -26.68
C ILE A 284 47.81 -11.36 -26.01
N ARG A 285 48.03 -10.79 -24.83
CA ARG A 285 49.28 -10.84 -24.08
C ARG A 285 49.56 -12.22 -23.52
N ALA A 286 48.56 -13.00 -23.13
CA ALA A 286 48.74 -14.38 -22.69
C ALA A 286 49.43 -15.28 -23.73
N LYS A 287 49.47 -14.87 -24.99
CA LYS A 287 50.23 -15.52 -26.06
C LYS A 287 51.70 -15.11 -26.05
N ILE A 288 52.09 -14.04 -25.36
CA ILE A 288 53.43 -13.47 -25.28
C ILE A 288 53.94 -13.64 -23.85
N LEU A 289 54.95 -14.43 -23.65
CA LEU A 289 55.33 -15.14 -22.42
C LEU A 289 55.93 -14.29 -21.27
N THR A 290 55.97 -12.93 -21.33
CA THR A 290 56.70 -12.14 -20.34
C THR A 290 56.00 -10.84 -19.97
N HIS A 291 55.08 -10.89 -18.96
CA HIS A 291 54.59 -9.63 -18.37
C HIS A 291 54.44 -9.70 -16.85
N PRO A 292 54.81 -8.64 -16.11
CA PRO A 292 54.66 -8.59 -14.65
C PRO A 292 53.19 -8.38 -14.27
N ILE A 293 52.57 -9.44 -13.80
CA ILE A 293 51.13 -9.51 -13.39
C ILE A 293 50.79 -8.38 -12.40
N LYS A 294 51.67 -8.07 -11.47
CA LYS A 294 51.44 -7.03 -10.46
C LYS A 294 51.18 -5.64 -11.09
N ARG A 295 51.93 -5.28 -12.13
CA ARG A 295 51.78 -3.99 -12.82
C ARG A 295 50.44 -3.88 -13.53
N ASP A 296 49.97 -4.98 -14.11
CA ASP A 296 48.70 -4.99 -14.84
C ASP A 296 47.53 -4.88 -13.89
N ILE A 297 47.58 -5.53 -12.74
CA ILE A 297 46.56 -5.36 -11.69
C ILE A 297 46.51 -3.91 -11.17
N TYR A 298 47.67 -3.31 -10.92
CA TYR A 298 47.76 -1.89 -10.51
C TYR A 298 47.16 -0.95 -11.55
N ILE A 299 47.44 -1.15 -12.84
CA ILE A 299 46.87 -0.33 -13.92
C ILE A 299 45.34 -0.42 -13.93
N ARG A 300 44.74 -1.60 -13.75
CA ARG A 300 43.31 -1.80 -13.72
C ARG A 300 42.63 -1.10 -12.54
N VAL A 301 43.15 -1.39 -11.35
CA VAL A 301 42.67 -0.75 -10.12
C VAL A 301 42.79 0.78 -10.25
N LEU A 302 43.91 1.26 -10.75
CA LEU A 302 44.16 2.69 -10.93
C LEU A 302 43.22 3.29 -11.99
N THR A 303 42.89 2.57 -13.05
CA THR A 303 41.94 3.02 -14.07
C THR A 303 40.54 3.12 -13.49
N ILE A 304 40.05 2.12 -12.73
CA ILE A 304 38.73 2.16 -12.11
C ILE A 304 38.66 3.29 -11.07
N ILE A 305 39.70 3.42 -10.24
CA ILE A 305 39.81 4.53 -9.27
C ILE A 305 39.83 5.89 -9.98
N ALA A 306 40.58 6.00 -11.08
CA ALA A 306 40.61 7.23 -11.86
C ALA A 306 39.22 7.59 -12.44
N ILE A 307 38.50 6.62 -12.98
CA ILE A 307 37.11 6.81 -13.45
C ILE A 307 36.23 7.27 -12.29
N ALA A 308 36.27 6.59 -11.15
CA ALA A 308 35.50 6.95 -9.97
C ALA A 308 35.85 8.37 -9.47
N ILE A 309 37.09 8.72 -9.42
CA ILE A 309 37.55 10.08 -9.03
C ILE A 309 37.05 11.12 -10.03
N ILE A 310 37.17 10.85 -11.33
CA ILE A 310 36.69 11.79 -12.36
C ILE A 310 35.18 11.98 -12.25
N VAL A 311 34.42 10.90 -12.15
CA VAL A 311 32.96 10.98 -11.98
C VAL A 311 32.62 11.71 -10.67
N GLY A 312 33.29 11.36 -9.56
CA GLY A 312 33.07 12.03 -8.26
C GLY A 312 33.42 13.52 -8.30
N ALA A 313 34.53 13.89 -9.00
CA ALA A 313 34.92 15.29 -9.16
C ALA A 313 33.89 16.06 -10.01
N ILE A 314 33.40 15.48 -11.11
CA ILE A 314 32.34 16.07 -11.95
C ILE A 314 31.09 16.27 -11.12
N MET A 315 30.64 15.24 -10.38
CA MET A 315 29.48 15.33 -9.51
C MET A 315 29.65 16.39 -8.41
N SER A 316 30.81 16.45 -7.77
CA SER A 316 31.12 17.46 -6.75
C SER A 316 31.06 18.88 -7.29
N VAL A 317 31.63 19.11 -8.46
CA VAL A 317 31.59 20.43 -9.14
C VAL A 317 30.15 20.77 -9.51
N ASN A 318 29.41 19.80 -10.09
CA ASN A 318 28.03 20.02 -10.49
C ASN A 318 27.11 20.25 -9.28
N ASN A 319 27.30 19.52 -8.19
CA ASN A 319 26.54 19.74 -6.95
C ASN A 319 26.79 21.15 -6.40
N SER A 320 28.05 21.61 -6.41
CA SER A 320 28.36 22.98 -5.98
C SER A 320 27.72 24.05 -6.87
N ILE A 321 27.63 23.80 -8.18
CA ILE A 321 26.96 24.69 -9.11
C ILE A 321 25.44 24.59 -8.94
N ALA A 322 24.91 23.36 -8.74
CA ALA A 322 23.49 23.12 -8.51
C ALA A 322 23.01 23.79 -7.23
N ASP A 323 23.80 23.76 -6.16
CA ASP A 323 23.49 24.48 -4.91
C ASP A 323 23.39 26.00 -5.11
N ALA A 324 24.23 26.53 -5.97
CA ALA A 324 24.23 27.97 -6.32
C ALA A 324 23.14 28.35 -7.34
N ARG A 325 22.71 27.40 -8.19
CA ARG A 325 21.78 27.61 -9.31
C ARG A 325 20.73 26.48 -9.37
N LYS A 326 20.02 26.24 -8.27
CA LYS A 326 19.07 25.12 -8.15
C LYS A 326 18.06 25.07 -9.30
N LEU A 327 17.47 26.20 -9.63
CA LEU A 327 16.45 26.27 -10.66
C LEU A 327 16.97 25.85 -12.04
N GLU A 328 18.19 26.25 -12.39
CA GLU A 328 18.78 25.94 -13.68
C GLU A 328 19.16 24.46 -13.82
N PHE A 329 19.68 23.85 -12.76
CA PHE A 329 20.18 22.47 -12.77
C PHE A 329 19.12 21.43 -12.40
N LEU A 330 18.32 21.68 -11.37
CA LEU A 330 17.26 20.76 -10.91
C LEU A 330 15.96 20.99 -11.64
N GLY A 331 15.70 22.24 -12.07
CA GLY A 331 14.43 22.63 -12.66
C GLY A 331 13.92 21.67 -13.75
N PRO A 332 14.72 21.32 -14.76
CA PRO A 332 14.29 20.40 -15.81
C PRO A 332 13.88 19.02 -15.29
N TYR A 333 14.59 18.48 -14.32
CA TYR A 333 14.26 17.17 -13.71
C TYR A 333 13.03 17.26 -12.82
N THR A 334 12.92 18.32 -12.04
CA THR A 334 11.75 18.60 -11.20
C THR A 334 10.50 18.80 -12.05
N ALA A 335 10.59 19.50 -13.18
CA ALA A 335 9.48 19.65 -14.10
C ALA A 335 8.97 18.29 -14.63
N GLN A 336 9.89 17.39 -14.99
CA GLN A 336 9.53 16.05 -15.45
C GLN A 336 8.94 15.21 -14.31
N GLN A 337 9.49 15.32 -13.10
CA GLN A 337 8.95 14.68 -11.90
C GLN A 337 7.50 15.14 -11.65
N ILE A 338 7.24 16.44 -11.70
CA ILE A 338 5.88 16.99 -11.57
C ILE A 338 4.98 16.39 -12.65
N GLY A 339 5.37 16.43 -13.91
CA GLY A 339 4.58 15.93 -15.03
C GLY A 339 4.22 14.45 -14.91
N VAL A 340 5.21 13.59 -14.65
CA VAL A 340 4.98 12.14 -14.48
C VAL A 340 4.07 11.86 -13.29
N ASN A 341 4.31 12.48 -12.13
CA ASN A 341 3.52 12.22 -10.94
C ASN A 341 2.10 12.78 -10.99
N ARG A 342 1.89 13.89 -11.70
CA ARG A 342 0.54 14.37 -12.02
C ARG A 342 -0.24 13.35 -12.84
N TYR A 343 0.41 12.66 -13.76
CA TYR A 343 -0.23 11.56 -14.50
C TYR A 343 -0.46 10.33 -13.64
N LEU A 344 0.52 9.91 -12.84
CA LEU A 344 0.37 8.76 -11.94
C LEU A 344 -0.82 8.94 -11.01
N GLY A 345 -0.97 10.12 -10.38
CA GLY A 345 -2.10 10.47 -9.52
C GLY A 345 -3.38 10.88 -10.24
N GLU A 346 -3.40 10.88 -11.58
CA GLU A 346 -4.53 11.42 -12.42
C GLU A 346 -4.90 12.87 -12.08
N LEU A 347 -3.94 13.66 -11.57
CA LEU A 347 -4.19 15.04 -11.13
C LEU A 347 -4.58 16.00 -12.26
N TYR A 348 -4.33 15.60 -13.51
CA TYR A 348 -4.81 16.33 -14.69
C TYR A 348 -6.33 16.25 -14.87
N LYS A 349 -7.01 15.31 -14.16
CA LYS A 349 -8.48 15.18 -14.13
C LYS A 349 -9.10 15.96 -12.96
N VAL A 350 -8.31 16.45 -12.00
CA VAL A 350 -8.82 17.20 -10.84
C VAL A 350 -9.23 18.60 -11.28
N GLN A 351 -10.45 18.98 -10.99
CA GLN A 351 -10.93 20.35 -11.20
C GLN A 351 -10.55 21.22 -10.00
N GLU A 352 -9.88 22.33 -10.24
CA GLU A 352 -9.52 23.31 -9.23
C GLU A 352 -10.53 24.45 -9.23
N ASN A 353 -11.10 24.73 -8.04
CA ASN A 353 -12.08 25.79 -7.82
C ASN A 353 -11.57 26.70 -6.70
N THR A 354 -11.67 28.02 -6.91
CA THR A 354 -11.36 28.98 -5.83
C THR A 354 -12.56 29.15 -4.94
N HIS A 355 -12.42 28.85 -3.65
CA HIS A 355 -13.46 29.01 -2.67
C HIS A 355 -13.28 30.31 -1.88
N ASN A 356 -13.98 31.36 -2.31
CA ASN A 356 -14.00 32.65 -1.61
C ASN A 356 -15.00 32.56 -0.45
N VAL A 357 -14.48 32.43 0.75
CA VAL A 357 -15.28 32.41 1.98
C VAL A 357 -15.87 33.81 2.20
N GLN A 358 -17.19 33.91 2.18
CA GLN A 358 -17.92 35.13 2.47
C GLN A 358 -18.83 34.91 3.66
N LEU A 359 -18.59 35.63 4.74
CA LEU A 359 -19.49 35.63 5.88
C LEU A 359 -20.69 36.55 5.57
N GLN A 360 -21.89 36.00 5.58
CA GLN A 360 -23.11 36.79 5.49
C GLN A 360 -23.73 37.01 6.86
N SER A 361 -24.03 38.26 7.19
CA SER A 361 -24.80 38.55 8.39
C SER A 361 -26.27 38.25 8.11
N VAL A 362 -26.84 37.36 8.88
CA VAL A 362 -28.28 37.08 8.82
C VAL A 362 -28.97 37.95 9.91
N SER A 363 -29.93 38.76 9.51
CA SER A 363 -30.69 39.55 10.47
C SER A 363 -31.38 38.66 11.51
N PRO A 364 -31.37 38.98 12.82
CA PRO A 364 -31.94 38.17 13.88
C PRO A 364 -33.36 37.70 13.61
N ASN A 365 -34.16 38.56 12.97
CA ASN A 365 -35.57 38.23 12.62
C ASN A 365 -35.71 37.23 11.48
N ASN A 366 -34.65 37.04 10.68
CA ASN A 366 -34.64 36.16 9.51
C ASN A 366 -33.91 34.83 9.74
N ILE A 367 -33.31 34.63 10.90
CA ILE A 367 -32.51 33.42 11.17
C ILE A 367 -33.31 32.14 10.92
N LYS A 368 -34.55 32.06 11.49
CA LYS A 368 -35.42 30.89 11.29
C LYS A 368 -35.78 30.65 9.81
N ASN A 369 -36.01 31.71 9.05
CA ASN A 369 -36.28 31.58 7.62
C ASN A 369 -35.05 31.10 6.87
N TYR A 370 -33.88 31.59 7.22
CA TYR A 370 -32.62 31.17 6.62
C TYR A 370 -32.31 29.71 6.92
N VAL A 371 -32.52 29.26 8.16
CA VAL A 371 -32.39 27.83 8.55
C VAL A 371 -33.37 26.97 7.73
N ASN A 372 -34.65 27.40 7.62
CA ASN A 372 -35.64 26.66 6.86
C ASN A 372 -35.35 26.60 5.36
N GLN A 373 -34.75 27.65 4.78
CA GLN A 373 -34.37 27.69 3.37
C GLN A 373 -33.22 26.73 3.03
N ASN A 374 -32.41 26.38 4.02
CA ASN A 374 -31.30 25.45 3.89
C ASN A 374 -31.60 24.10 4.56
N ALA A 375 -32.87 23.76 4.72
CA ALA A 375 -33.27 22.50 5.35
C ALA A 375 -32.88 21.27 4.53
N ASP A 376 -32.75 21.41 3.23
CA ASP A 376 -32.27 20.37 2.31
C ASP A 376 -30.87 19.86 2.71
N VAL A 377 -29.96 20.78 3.02
CA VAL A 377 -28.60 20.43 3.50
C VAL A 377 -28.62 20.00 4.97
N LEU A 378 -29.31 20.81 5.84
CA LEU A 378 -29.30 20.56 7.28
C LEU A 378 -29.90 19.19 7.67
N ASN A 379 -30.88 18.68 6.91
CA ASN A 379 -31.52 17.41 7.18
C ASN A 379 -30.67 16.19 6.79
N VAL A 380 -29.69 16.38 5.92
CA VAL A 380 -28.81 15.28 5.45
C VAL A 380 -27.46 15.27 6.14
N ILE A 381 -27.19 16.24 7.03
CA ILE A 381 -25.92 16.27 7.78
C ILE A 381 -25.78 15.01 8.62
N ARG A 382 -24.67 14.31 8.38
CA ARG A 382 -24.26 13.14 9.15
C ARG A 382 -23.79 13.56 10.54
N VAL A 383 -24.44 13.07 11.59
CA VAL A 383 -24.10 13.32 12.98
C VAL A 383 -23.72 12.07 13.76
N TRP A 384 -23.81 10.90 13.14
CA TRP A 384 -23.29 9.67 13.71
C TRP A 384 -21.99 9.31 12.98
N ASP A 385 -20.91 9.24 13.74
CA ASP A 385 -19.63 8.76 13.23
C ASP A 385 -19.55 7.24 13.30
N TRP A 386 -18.48 6.68 12.70
CA TRP A 386 -18.23 5.25 12.63
C TRP A 386 -18.26 4.58 14.01
N ASP A 387 -17.46 5.10 14.95
CA ASP A 387 -17.34 4.54 16.31
C ASP A 387 -18.64 4.60 17.11
N ALA A 388 -19.35 5.74 17.02
CA ALA A 388 -20.62 5.90 17.74
C ALA A 388 -21.70 5.00 17.19
N ALA A 389 -21.79 4.89 15.86
CA ALA A 389 -22.73 3.98 15.20
C ALA A 389 -22.43 2.54 15.57
N PHE A 390 -21.16 2.12 15.49
CA PHE A 390 -20.72 0.79 15.86
C PHE A 390 -21.02 0.47 17.34
N ALA A 391 -20.65 1.39 18.24
CA ALA A 391 -20.94 1.21 19.67
C ALA A 391 -22.44 1.14 19.99
N LYS A 392 -23.27 1.88 19.24
CA LYS A 392 -24.73 1.83 19.40
C LYS A 392 -25.35 0.56 18.85
N LEU A 393 -24.81 0.00 17.76
CA LEU A 393 -25.27 -1.25 17.17
C LEU A 393 -24.82 -2.47 17.97
N LYS A 394 -23.70 -2.39 18.69
CA LYS A 394 -23.11 -3.54 19.39
C LYS A 394 -24.06 -4.25 20.36
N PRO A 395 -24.90 -3.60 21.15
CA PRO A 395 -25.89 -4.26 22.00
C PRO A 395 -26.95 -5.07 21.23
N GLU A 396 -27.20 -4.76 19.96
CA GLU A 396 -28.20 -5.44 19.11
C GLU A 396 -27.76 -6.86 18.73
N ILE A 397 -26.48 -7.17 18.75
CA ILE A 397 -25.99 -8.56 18.64
C ILE A 397 -26.47 -9.38 19.82
N GLY A 398 -26.68 -8.73 20.98
CA GLY A 398 -27.06 -9.38 22.21
C GLY A 398 -25.94 -10.26 22.76
N LEU A 399 -26.34 -11.41 23.33
CA LEU A 399 -25.44 -12.41 23.90
C LEU A 399 -25.20 -13.57 22.94
N ILE A 400 -25.15 -13.29 21.62
CA ILE A 400 -24.88 -14.34 20.63
C ILE A 400 -23.37 -14.61 20.59
N PRO A 401 -22.88 -15.75 21.12
CA PRO A 401 -21.44 -15.96 21.36
C PRO A 401 -20.66 -16.35 20.11
N TYR A 402 -21.31 -16.55 18.97
CA TYR A 402 -20.72 -17.03 17.71
C TYR A 402 -20.69 -15.99 16.59
N VAL A 403 -21.02 -14.74 16.91
CA VAL A 403 -20.90 -13.62 15.97
C VAL A 403 -20.19 -12.45 16.61
N ASP A 404 -19.46 -11.69 15.79
CA ASP A 404 -18.90 -10.39 16.15
C ASP A 404 -19.06 -9.47 14.94
N PHE A 405 -18.91 -8.19 15.15
CA PHE A 405 -18.83 -7.25 14.05
C PHE A 405 -17.52 -7.42 13.26
N GLU A 406 -17.62 -7.23 11.95
CA GLU A 406 -16.44 -7.07 11.08
C GLU A 406 -16.18 -5.61 10.80
N ASP A 407 -17.11 -4.96 10.11
CA ASP A 407 -16.98 -3.58 9.68
C ASP A 407 -18.31 -2.84 9.77
N ASN A 408 -18.28 -1.54 9.49
CA ASN A 408 -19.44 -0.65 9.54
C ASN A 408 -19.35 0.41 8.43
N ASP A 409 -20.06 0.20 7.36
CA ASP A 409 -20.04 1.00 6.16
C ASP A 409 -21.13 2.04 6.10
N ILE A 410 -20.84 3.17 5.47
CA ILE A 410 -21.85 4.15 5.14
C ILE A 410 -22.43 3.89 3.75
N LEU A 411 -23.73 3.68 3.70
CA LEU A 411 -24.48 3.39 2.50
C LEU A 411 -25.57 4.43 2.29
N ARG A 412 -25.98 4.59 1.04
CA ARG A 412 -27.04 5.51 0.64
C ARG A 412 -28.25 4.73 0.14
N PHE A 413 -29.42 5.03 0.70
CA PHE A 413 -30.71 4.52 0.24
C PHE A 413 -31.73 5.65 0.21
N ASN A 414 -32.37 5.88 -0.91
CA ASN A 414 -33.37 6.96 -1.11
C ASN A 414 -32.84 8.33 -0.64
N ASN A 415 -31.64 8.71 -1.09
CA ASN A 415 -30.96 9.96 -0.72
C ASN A 415 -30.75 10.15 0.79
N THR A 416 -30.65 9.09 1.54
CA THR A 416 -30.39 9.12 2.99
C THR A 416 -29.25 8.17 3.32
N LEU A 417 -28.36 8.62 4.20
CA LEU A 417 -27.19 7.85 4.62
C LEU A 417 -27.50 6.97 5.82
N TYR A 418 -27.01 5.77 5.76
CA TYR A 418 -27.12 4.76 6.82
C TYR A 418 -25.78 4.12 7.09
N TRP A 419 -25.46 3.94 8.36
CA TRP A 419 -24.42 3.03 8.78
C TRP A 419 -24.93 1.61 8.72
N THR A 420 -24.20 0.73 8.07
CA THR A 420 -24.54 -0.69 7.95
C THR A 420 -23.37 -1.52 8.44
N ALA A 421 -23.54 -2.08 9.63
CA ALA A 421 -22.53 -2.94 10.22
C ALA A 421 -22.70 -4.38 9.72
N SER A 422 -21.63 -4.97 9.25
CA SER A 422 -21.52 -6.37 8.84
C SER A 422 -21.01 -7.23 9.99
N MET A 423 -21.41 -8.50 10.01
CA MET A 423 -21.02 -9.45 11.03
C MET A 423 -20.29 -10.64 10.45
N LYS A 424 -19.38 -11.19 11.25
CA LYS A 424 -18.62 -12.41 10.97
C LYS A 424 -18.94 -13.51 11.95
N PRO A 425 -18.89 -14.78 11.55
CA PRO A 425 -18.97 -15.90 12.48
C PRO A 425 -17.64 -16.07 13.20
N ILE A 426 -17.69 -16.27 14.50
CA ILE A 426 -16.52 -16.56 15.33
C ILE A 426 -16.73 -17.87 16.10
N LEU A 427 -15.64 -18.49 16.51
CA LEU A 427 -15.71 -19.66 17.37
C LEU A 427 -16.01 -19.22 18.80
N PRO A 428 -17.11 -19.66 19.42
CA PRO A 428 -17.38 -19.30 20.81
C PRO A 428 -16.24 -19.71 21.75
N PRO A 429 -15.89 -18.87 22.74
CA PRO A 429 -14.81 -19.17 23.69
C PRO A 429 -15.05 -20.46 24.51
N SER A 430 -16.29 -20.91 24.59
CA SER A 430 -16.68 -22.13 25.31
C SER A 430 -16.39 -23.43 24.55
N VAL A 431 -16.03 -23.33 23.25
CA VAL A 431 -15.78 -24.52 22.43
C VAL A 431 -14.43 -25.15 22.83
N SER A 432 -14.47 -26.42 23.23
CA SER A 432 -13.27 -27.18 23.57
C SER A 432 -12.43 -27.51 22.33
N SER A 433 -11.13 -27.66 22.50
CA SER A 433 -10.20 -28.03 21.43
C SER A 433 -10.58 -29.33 20.71
N GLU A 434 -11.23 -30.28 21.41
CA GLU A 434 -11.67 -31.55 20.86
C GLU A 434 -12.84 -31.40 19.87
N ASN A 435 -13.68 -30.38 20.07
CA ASN A 435 -14.85 -30.12 19.25
C ASN A 435 -14.59 -29.01 18.20
N ARG A 436 -13.36 -28.47 18.18
CA ARG A 436 -13.00 -27.33 17.34
C ARG A 436 -13.30 -27.57 15.88
N TRP A 437 -12.77 -28.67 15.31
CA TRP A 437 -12.98 -29.02 13.90
C TRP A 437 -14.46 -29.07 13.51
N TYR A 438 -15.28 -29.74 14.34
CA TYR A 438 -16.71 -29.86 14.09
C TYR A 438 -17.41 -28.49 14.09
N ASN A 439 -17.06 -27.66 15.06
CA ASN A 439 -17.71 -26.34 15.20
C ASN A 439 -17.29 -25.36 14.10
N GLU A 440 -16.01 -25.37 13.71
CA GLU A 440 -15.49 -24.50 12.65
C GLU A 440 -16.05 -24.87 11.26
N HIS A 441 -16.19 -26.15 10.98
CA HIS A 441 -16.51 -26.60 9.63
C HIS A 441 -17.98 -26.94 9.40
N LEU A 442 -18.76 -27.22 10.46
CA LEU A 442 -20.16 -27.66 10.31
C LEU A 442 -21.16 -26.77 11.05
N VAL A 443 -20.78 -26.15 12.18
CA VAL A 443 -21.75 -25.43 13.02
C VAL A 443 -21.74 -23.92 12.76
N TYR A 444 -20.63 -23.26 13.06
CA TYR A 444 -20.52 -21.80 12.95
C TYR A 444 -20.03 -21.36 11.57
N THR A 445 -20.77 -21.75 10.54
CA THR A 445 -20.34 -21.66 9.14
C THR A 445 -20.79 -20.39 8.43
N TYR A 446 -21.76 -19.65 8.99
CA TYR A 446 -22.34 -18.45 8.42
C TYR A 446 -23.00 -17.57 9.51
N VAL A 447 -23.42 -16.38 9.12
CA VAL A 447 -24.21 -15.49 9.98
C VAL A 447 -25.62 -15.31 9.40
N PRO A 448 -26.68 -15.74 10.09
CA PRO A 448 -28.04 -15.75 9.51
C PRO A 448 -28.65 -14.37 9.28
N ASN A 449 -28.33 -13.38 10.13
CA ASN A 449 -28.78 -11.99 10.01
C ASN A 449 -27.57 -11.06 10.17
N GLY A 450 -26.66 -11.13 9.22
CA GLY A 450 -25.33 -10.57 9.33
C GLY A 450 -25.22 -9.06 9.08
N LEU A 451 -26.32 -8.33 8.96
CA LEU A 451 -26.31 -6.89 8.70
C LEU A 451 -27.21 -6.14 9.68
N LEU A 452 -26.71 -5.09 10.31
CA LEU A 452 -27.46 -4.15 11.13
C LEU A 452 -27.34 -2.75 10.57
N THR A 453 -28.42 -1.97 10.64
CA THR A 453 -28.49 -0.65 10.00
C THR A 453 -28.91 0.43 10.99
N LEU A 454 -28.25 1.58 10.92
CA LEU A 454 -28.49 2.77 11.74
C LEU A 454 -28.52 4.02 10.87
N GLY A 455 -29.50 4.91 11.08
CA GLY A 455 -29.56 6.19 10.39
C GLY A 455 -28.34 7.08 10.74
N ALA A 456 -27.58 7.53 9.74
CA ALA A 456 -26.39 8.33 9.96
C ALA A 456 -26.71 9.76 10.41
N THR A 457 -27.94 10.23 10.18
CA THR A 457 -28.41 11.58 10.56
C THR A 457 -29.12 11.62 11.91
N ASP A 458 -29.88 10.58 12.27
CA ASP A 458 -30.73 10.55 13.46
C ASP A 458 -30.35 9.47 14.48
N GLY A 459 -29.49 8.54 14.07
CA GLY A 459 -29.05 7.43 14.89
C GLY A 459 -30.14 6.41 15.23
N ASN A 460 -31.25 6.40 14.51
CA ASN A 460 -32.28 5.40 14.72
C ASN A 460 -31.83 4.04 14.16
N ILE A 461 -31.94 3.01 14.97
CA ILE A 461 -31.72 1.64 14.53
C ILE A 461 -32.90 1.23 13.67
N ILE A 462 -32.61 0.78 12.45
CA ILE A 462 -33.61 0.39 11.46
C ILE A 462 -33.47 -1.09 11.19
N ASP A 463 -34.60 -1.80 11.10
CA ASP A 463 -34.54 -3.20 10.66
C ASP A 463 -33.91 -3.28 9.27
N SER A 464 -32.75 -3.88 9.19
CA SER A 464 -32.01 -4.06 7.95
C SER A 464 -32.79 -4.83 6.87
N ALA A 465 -33.79 -5.62 7.25
CA ALA A 465 -34.71 -6.28 6.31
C ALA A 465 -35.51 -5.29 5.42
N LYS A 466 -35.57 -4.01 5.80
CA LYS A 466 -36.13 -2.97 4.96
C LYS A 466 -35.37 -2.78 3.66
N PHE A 467 -34.03 -2.92 3.70
CA PHE A 467 -33.13 -2.76 2.57
C PHE A 467 -32.68 -4.12 2.05
N PHE A 468 -32.19 -4.98 2.93
CA PHE A 468 -31.60 -6.27 2.63
C PHE A 468 -32.60 -7.40 2.95
N LYS A 469 -33.25 -7.94 1.95
CA LYS A 469 -34.13 -9.11 2.17
C LYS A 469 -33.35 -10.37 2.49
N GLN A 470 -32.28 -10.62 1.72
CA GLN A 470 -31.32 -11.67 1.98
C GLN A 470 -30.18 -11.09 2.85
N ARG A 471 -30.02 -11.57 4.08
CA ARG A 471 -29.07 -11.05 5.08
C ARG A 471 -28.13 -12.13 5.62
N SER A 472 -28.27 -13.36 5.14
CA SER A 472 -27.39 -14.44 5.57
C SER A 472 -26.05 -14.32 4.86
N ILE A 473 -24.96 -14.25 5.64
CA ILE A 473 -23.60 -14.13 5.12
C ILE A 473 -22.93 -15.50 5.17
N TYR A 474 -22.85 -16.16 4.03
CA TYR A 474 -22.05 -17.37 3.82
C TYR A 474 -20.69 -17.03 3.22
N TYR A 475 -20.63 -15.95 2.42
CA TYR A 475 -19.44 -15.36 1.85
C TYR A 475 -19.36 -13.91 2.30
N GLY A 476 -18.25 -13.53 2.95
CA GLY A 476 -18.07 -12.21 3.53
C GLY A 476 -16.65 -12.03 4.03
N GLU A 477 -16.45 -11.18 5.00
CA GLU A 477 -15.14 -10.79 5.52
C GLU A 477 -14.88 -11.39 6.90
N GLY A 478 -13.63 -11.74 7.14
CA GLY A 478 -13.07 -12.05 8.44
C GLY A 478 -13.61 -13.29 9.17
N GLY A 479 -13.15 -13.46 10.42
CA GLY A 479 -13.54 -14.56 11.28
C GLY A 479 -13.42 -15.95 10.65
N LEU A 480 -14.37 -16.83 10.92
CA LEU A 480 -14.36 -18.18 10.34
C LEU A 480 -14.59 -18.21 8.81
N LEU A 481 -15.00 -17.10 8.20
CA LEU A 481 -15.10 -17.00 6.73
C LEU A 481 -13.70 -16.95 6.11
N ALA A 482 -12.76 -16.23 6.74
CA ALA A 482 -11.38 -16.13 6.30
C ALA A 482 -10.51 -17.30 6.78
N GLU A 483 -10.77 -17.82 7.98
CA GLU A 483 -9.90 -18.83 8.61
C GLU A 483 -10.12 -20.24 8.07
N THR A 484 -11.33 -20.58 7.57
CA THR A 484 -11.69 -21.97 7.28
C THR A 484 -12.70 -22.13 6.15
N TRP A 485 -12.87 -23.38 5.72
CA TRP A 485 -13.93 -23.83 4.82
C TRP A 485 -15.09 -24.40 5.64
N SER A 486 -16.26 -24.50 5.05
CA SER A 486 -17.42 -25.15 5.67
C SER A 486 -17.94 -26.33 4.85
N THR A 487 -18.64 -27.24 5.51
CA THR A 487 -19.21 -28.42 4.87
C THR A 487 -20.65 -28.69 5.33
N TYR A 488 -21.42 -29.17 4.40
CA TYR A 488 -22.83 -29.59 4.62
C TYR A 488 -23.00 -31.03 4.10
N PRO A 489 -23.10 -32.04 4.99
CA PRO A 489 -23.29 -33.43 4.58
C PRO A 489 -24.62 -33.57 3.85
N VAL A 490 -24.59 -34.01 2.60
CA VAL A 490 -25.71 -33.92 1.65
C VAL A 490 -26.98 -34.66 2.13
N ASN A 491 -26.87 -35.71 2.93
CA ASN A 491 -28.05 -36.49 3.35
C ASN A 491 -28.36 -36.41 4.84
N ARG A 492 -27.67 -35.56 5.59
CA ARG A 492 -27.90 -35.46 7.05
C ARG A 492 -28.61 -34.20 7.50
N GLY A 493 -28.94 -33.34 6.58
CA GLY A 493 -29.39 -32.01 6.89
C GLY A 493 -28.20 -31.11 7.28
N ASP A 494 -28.42 -29.82 7.20
CA ASP A 494 -27.42 -28.83 7.58
C ASP A 494 -27.25 -28.82 9.10
N VAL A 495 -26.04 -29.07 9.57
CA VAL A 495 -25.72 -29.08 11.01
C VAL A 495 -25.71 -27.65 11.57
N SER A 496 -25.48 -26.64 10.73
CA SER A 496 -25.65 -25.22 11.09
C SER A 496 -27.11 -24.84 11.39
N ALA A 497 -28.04 -25.79 11.27
CA ALA A 497 -29.41 -25.69 11.78
C ALA A 497 -29.52 -25.26 13.27
N GLU A 498 -28.46 -25.46 14.06
CA GLU A 498 -28.34 -24.93 15.43
C GLU A 498 -28.47 -23.39 15.45
N LEU A 499 -28.09 -22.70 14.37
CA LEU A 499 -28.16 -21.25 14.29
C LEU A 499 -29.53 -20.74 13.90
N ASN A 500 -30.22 -21.38 12.96
CA ASN A 500 -31.49 -20.86 12.45
C ASN A 500 -32.47 -21.94 11.90
N ASN A 501 -32.21 -23.20 12.07
CA ASN A 501 -33.00 -24.32 11.46
C ASN A 501 -33.12 -24.23 9.92
N ALA A 502 -32.26 -23.47 9.24
CA ALA A 502 -32.29 -23.29 7.80
C ALA A 502 -31.25 -24.20 7.13
N PHE A 503 -31.67 -24.84 6.04
CA PHE A 503 -30.74 -25.60 5.18
C PHE A 503 -30.17 -24.64 4.14
N TYR A 504 -28.89 -24.77 3.88
CA TYR A 504 -28.28 -24.06 2.76
C TYR A 504 -28.86 -24.61 1.45
N SER A 505 -29.52 -23.74 0.70
CA SER A 505 -30.16 -24.07 -0.59
C SER A 505 -29.48 -23.40 -1.78
N GLY A 506 -28.37 -22.71 -1.55
CA GLY A 506 -27.62 -22.01 -2.59
C GLY A 506 -26.79 -22.93 -3.47
N THR A 507 -26.19 -22.33 -4.50
CA THR A 507 -25.38 -23.02 -5.51
C THR A 507 -23.88 -22.91 -5.23
N GLY A 508 -23.48 -22.13 -4.21
CA GLY A 508 -22.07 -21.92 -3.87
C GLY A 508 -21.37 -23.16 -3.34
N GLY A 509 -20.09 -23.32 -3.68
CA GLY A 509 -19.28 -24.47 -3.31
C GLY A 509 -19.44 -25.67 -4.27
N LEU A 510 -18.94 -26.82 -3.86
CA LEU A 510 -19.00 -28.05 -4.68
C LEU A 510 -19.20 -29.29 -3.82
N THR A 511 -19.73 -30.34 -4.44
CA THR A 511 -19.94 -31.62 -3.77
C THR A 511 -18.80 -32.59 -4.13
N LEU A 512 -18.15 -33.11 -3.10
CA LEU A 512 -17.12 -34.16 -3.22
C LEU A 512 -17.70 -35.51 -2.77
N THR A 513 -17.33 -36.54 -3.51
CA THR A 513 -17.65 -37.93 -3.17
C THR A 513 -16.42 -38.69 -2.72
N PRO A 514 -16.54 -39.69 -1.84
CA PRO A 514 -15.42 -40.55 -1.52
C PRO A 514 -14.88 -41.27 -2.78
N PRO A 515 -13.56 -41.43 -2.96
CA PRO A 515 -12.47 -41.13 -2.00
C PRO A 515 -11.91 -39.72 -2.11
N THR A 516 -12.33 -38.87 -3.06
CA THR A 516 -11.78 -37.52 -3.25
C THR A 516 -12.01 -36.62 -2.04
N SER A 517 -13.14 -36.76 -1.35
CA SER A 517 -13.42 -36.06 -0.09
C SER A 517 -12.39 -36.41 1.01
N TRP A 518 -11.95 -37.66 1.11
CA TRP A 518 -10.96 -38.08 2.12
C TRP A 518 -9.55 -37.53 1.85
N ILE A 519 -9.22 -37.33 0.55
CA ILE A 519 -7.91 -36.77 0.17
C ILE A 519 -7.91 -35.25 0.41
N PHE A 520 -9.06 -34.61 0.23
CA PHE A 520 -9.22 -33.20 0.58
C PHE A 520 -9.08 -33.00 2.11
N GLU A 521 -9.86 -33.73 2.88
CA GLU A 521 -9.87 -33.67 4.35
C GLU A 521 -9.96 -35.07 4.94
N PRO A 522 -8.87 -35.58 5.58
CA PRO A 522 -8.83 -36.94 6.13
C PRO A 522 -9.88 -37.24 7.20
N ASN A 523 -10.37 -36.22 7.91
CA ASN A 523 -11.43 -36.41 8.91
C ASN A 523 -12.73 -36.91 8.28
N PHE A 524 -12.98 -36.67 7.02
CA PHE A 524 -14.15 -37.22 6.30
C PHE A 524 -14.10 -38.75 6.16
N LEU A 525 -12.92 -39.37 6.23
CA LEU A 525 -12.82 -40.83 6.26
C LEU A 525 -13.52 -41.42 7.49
N LEU A 526 -13.50 -40.70 8.60
CA LEU A 526 -14.12 -41.14 9.87
C LEU A 526 -15.54 -40.60 10.02
N SER A 527 -15.78 -39.34 9.66
CA SER A 527 -17.06 -38.66 9.87
C SER A 527 -18.08 -38.98 8.79
N PHE A 528 -17.67 -39.08 7.52
CA PHE A 528 -18.54 -39.27 6.35
C PHE A 528 -17.93 -40.27 5.36
N PRO A 529 -17.73 -41.53 5.79
CA PRO A 529 -16.96 -42.53 5.02
C PRO A 529 -17.61 -42.95 3.70
N ALA A 530 -18.91 -42.86 3.54
CA ALA A 530 -19.65 -43.23 2.33
C ALA A 530 -20.55 -42.15 1.77
N GLU A 531 -20.62 -41.01 2.44
CA GLU A 531 -21.56 -39.94 2.09
C GLU A 531 -20.84 -38.85 1.27
N PRO A 532 -21.50 -38.28 0.24
CA PRO A 532 -21.03 -37.08 -0.40
C PRO A 532 -21.11 -35.89 0.58
N VAL A 533 -20.14 -35.02 0.53
CA VAL A 533 -20.07 -33.79 1.32
C VAL A 533 -20.06 -32.56 0.40
N HIS A 534 -20.86 -31.59 0.72
CA HIS A 534 -20.85 -30.30 0.04
C HIS A 534 -19.88 -29.37 0.77
N ILE A 535 -18.94 -28.79 0.05
CA ILE A 535 -17.84 -28.00 0.62
C ILE A 535 -17.88 -26.59 0.05
N MET A 536 -17.88 -25.60 0.92
CA MET A 536 -17.78 -24.18 0.58
C MET A 536 -16.40 -23.68 1.00
N ARG A 537 -15.61 -23.21 0.03
CA ARG A 537 -14.24 -22.72 0.22
C ARG A 537 -14.14 -21.28 -0.22
N TYR A 538 -13.07 -20.63 0.21
CA TYR A 538 -12.81 -19.23 -0.14
C TYR A 538 -14.07 -18.41 0.12
N LYS A 539 -14.54 -18.52 1.37
CA LYS A 539 -15.73 -17.81 1.84
C LYS A 539 -15.41 -16.34 2.12
N ASP A 540 -14.17 -16.06 2.45
CA ASP A 540 -13.66 -14.70 2.49
C ASP A 540 -13.62 -14.12 1.07
N ILE A 541 -14.20 -12.95 0.91
CA ILE A 541 -14.40 -12.33 -0.40
C ILE A 541 -13.09 -11.88 -1.03
N GLN A 542 -12.12 -11.43 -0.23
CA GLN A 542 -10.81 -11.03 -0.75
C GLN A 542 -10.02 -12.24 -1.21
N GLN A 543 -9.92 -13.29 -0.39
CA GLN A 543 -9.28 -14.54 -0.80
C GLN A 543 -9.92 -15.14 -2.05
N ARG A 544 -11.24 -15.02 -2.16
CA ARG A 544 -11.98 -15.48 -3.34
C ARG A 544 -11.61 -14.70 -4.58
N MET A 545 -11.52 -13.38 -4.48
CA MET A 545 -11.10 -12.50 -5.56
C MET A 545 -9.63 -12.71 -5.94
N GLU A 546 -8.72 -12.84 -4.98
CA GLU A 546 -7.30 -13.10 -5.24
C GLU A 546 -7.06 -14.38 -6.07
N ILE A 547 -7.83 -15.43 -5.81
CA ILE A 547 -7.71 -16.69 -6.57
C ILE A 547 -8.23 -16.56 -7.99
N LEU A 548 -9.32 -15.85 -8.18
CA LEU A 548 -10.01 -15.77 -9.46
C LEU A 548 -9.48 -14.63 -10.33
N TYR A 549 -9.07 -13.55 -9.72
CA TYR A 549 -8.58 -12.33 -10.36
C TYR A 549 -7.28 -11.82 -9.71
N PRO A 550 -6.19 -12.58 -9.79
CA PRO A 550 -4.93 -12.27 -9.10
C PRO A 550 -4.19 -11.04 -9.68
N TYR A 551 -4.80 -10.32 -10.59
CA TYR A 551 -4.24 -9.15 -11.25
C TYR A 551 -4.52 -7.85 -10.51
N PHE A 552 -5.54 -7.87 -9.65
CA PHE A 552 -5.97 -6.70 -8.91
C PHE A 552 -5.35 -6.68 -7.53
N LEU A 553 -5.22 -5.49 -6.99
CA LEU A 553 -4.82 -5.30 -5.61
C LEU A 553 -6.08 -5.32 -4.73
N TYR A 554 -6.01 -6.09 -3.68
CA TYR A 554 -7.03 -6.16 -2.61
C TYR A 554 -6.48 -5.61 -1.30
N ASN A 555 -5.22 -5.17 -1.32
CA ASN A 555 -4.53 -4.52 -0.22
C ASN A 555 -3.70 -3.37 -0.78
N LEU A 556 -3.85 -2.19 -0.21
CA LEU A 556 -3.12 -0.99 -0.61
C LEU A 556 -2.38 -0.42 0.59
N PHE A 557 -1.05 -0.28 0.47
CA PHE A 557 -0.16 0.21 1.54
C PHE A 557 -0.30 -0.53 2.88
N GLY A 558 -0.59 -1.84 2.84
CA GLY A 558 -0.72 -2.69 4.02
C GLY A 558 -2.09 -2.62 4.70
N LYS A 559 -3.07 -1.97 4.08
CA LYS A 559 -4.49 -1.99 4.48
C LYS A 559 -5.29 -2.76 3.44
N GLU A 560 -6.21 -3.57 3.89
CA GLU A 560 -7.19 -4.20 3.01
C GLU A 560 -8.09 -3.13 2.40
N LEU A 561 -8.51 -3.33 1.15
CA LEU A 561 -9.44 -2.42 0.50
C LEU A 561 -10.82 -2.60 1.10
N ASP A 562 -11.48 -1.49 1.37
CA ASP A 562 -12.82 -1.45 1.91
C ASP A 562 -13.84 -2.05 0.93
N SER A 563 -14.66 -2.97 1.39
CA SER A 563 -15.68 -3.67 0.62
C SER A 563 -17.06 -3.39 1.21
N LEU A 564 -18.03 -3.03 0.38
CA LEU A 564 -19.33 -2.55 0.82
C LEU A 564 -20.44 -3.59 0.63
N PRO A 565 -21.31 -3.79 1.60
CA PRO A 565 -22.53 -4.57 1.39
C PRO A 565 -23.57 -3.75 0.60
N VAL A 566 -23.94 -4.19 -0.59
CA VAL A 566 -24.93 -3.55 -1.46
C VAL A 566 -26.06 -4.52 -1.81
N THR A 567 -27.21 -4.00 -2.25
CA THR A 567 -28.37 -4.84 -2.53
C THR A 567 -29.21 -4.38 -3.72
N ASP A 568 -29.72 -5.33 -4.47
CA ASP A 568 -30.75 -5.10 -5.50
C ASP A 568 -32.20 -5.09 -4.93
N GLY A 569 -32.31 -5.14 -3.59
CA GLY A 569 -33.56 -5.24 -2.87
C GLY A 569 -34.07 -6.68 -2.67
N THR A 570 -33.40 -7.68 -3.26
CA THR A 570 -33.67 -9.11 -3.12
C THR A 570 -32.45 -9.85 -2.60
N ASN A 571 -31.34 -9.73 -3.33
CA ASN A 571 -30.04 -10.31 -3.00
C ASN A 571 -29.13 -9.25 -2.38
N THR A 572 -28.15 -9.71 -1.65
CA THR A 572 -27.10 -8.86 -1.06
C THR A 572 -25.78 -9.26 -1.67
N TYR A 573 -24.97 -8.26 -2.00
CA TYR A 573 -23.68 -8.43 -2.61
C TYR A 573 -22.62 -7.65 -1.85
N TRP A 574 -21.39 -8.11 -1.90
CA TRP A 574 -20.23 -7.32 -1.58
C TRP A 574 -19.75 -6.59 -2.84
N LEU A 575 -19.57 -5.30 -2.73
CA LEU A 575 -18.99 -4.45 -3.76
C LEU A 575 -17.50 -4.30 -3.45
N VAL A 576 -16.65 -5.03 -4.18
CA VAL A 576 -15.20 -5.08 -3.97
C VAL A 576 -14.48 -4.27 -5.03
N PRO A 577 -13.67 -3.26 -4.70
CA PRO A 577 -12.94 -2.49 -5.68
C PRO A 577 -11.92 -3.33 -6.45
N LEU A 578 -11.83 -3.12 -7.76
CA LEU A 578 -10.84 -3.73 -8.65
C LEU A 578 -9.79 -2.69 -9.01
N ILE A 579 -8.73 -2.62 -8.22
CA ILE A 579 -7.64 -1.68 -8.45
C ILE A 579 -6.47 -2.42 -9.08
N VAL A 580 -6.01 -1.96 -10.23
CA VAL A 580 -4.76 -2.40 -10.80
C VAL A 580 -3.64 -1.53 -10.26
N GLY A 581 -2.57 -2.16 -9.80
CA GLY A 581 -1.43 -1.45 -9.24
C GLY A 581 -0.10 -2.02 -9.69
N PHE A 582 0.82 -1.09 -10.01
CA PHE A 582 2.15 -1.44 -10.49
C PHE A 582 3.22 -0.62 -9.78
N ASP A 583 4.33 -1.27 -9.56
CA ASP A 583 5.57 -0.60 -9.20
C ASP A 583 6.11 0.19 -10.40
N THR A 584 6.54 1.40 -10.16
CA THR A 584 7.08 2.33 -11.16
C THR A 584 8.59 2.50 -11.05
N HIS A 585 9.28 1.55 -10.42
CA HIS A 585 10.74 1.63 -10.25
C HIS A 585 11.48 1.81 -11.58
N ASP A 586 10.96 1.28 -12.67
CA ASP A 586 11.53 1.40 -14.01
C ASP A 586 10.96 2.60 -14.82
N VAL A 587 10.12 3.43 -14.22
CA VAL A 587 9.54 4.63 -14.84
C VAL A 587 10.34 5.86 -14.47
N PRO A 588 11.01 6.52 -15.41
CA PRO A 588 11.77 7.73 -15.14
C PRO A 588 10.92 8.82 -14.47
N TRP A 589 11.47 9.44 -13.44
CA TRP A 589 10.90 10.56 -12.68
C TRP A 589 9.61 10.25 -11.90
N SER A 590 9.23 8.98 -11.74
CA SER A 590 8.10 8.57 -10.90
C SER A 590 8.36 8.75 -9.39
N VAL A 591 9.63 8.78 -9.00
CA VAL A 591 10.08 8.88 -7.59
C VAL A 591 9.51 7.77 -6.70
N GLY A 592 9.23 6.61 -7.32
CA GLY A 592 8.68 5.45 -6.64
C GLY A 592 7.18 5.52 -6.33
N ASN A 593 6.46 6.55 -6.79
CA ASN A 593 5.01 6.59 -6.64
C ASN A 593 4.37 5.53 -7.54
N PRO A 594 3.48 4.67 -7.02
CA PRO A 594 2.90 3.58 -7.79
C PRO A 594 1.96 4.09 -8.90
N TYR A 595 1.76 3.26 -9.91
CA TYR A 595 0.68 3.43 -10.87
C TYR A 595 -0.55 2.72 -10.33
N LEU A 596 -1.60 3.45 -9.99
CA LEU A 596 -2.84 2.89 -9.46
C LEU A 596 -4.03 3.36 -10.31
N ARG A 597 -4.89 2.42 -10.71
CA ARG A 597 -6.12 2.72 -11.46
C ARG A 597 -7.27 1.85 -10.99
N LEU A 598 -8.43 2.46 -10.87
CA LEU A 598 -9.69 1.74 -10.62
C LEU A 598 -10.21 1.19 -11.95
N VAL A 599 -10.22 -0.11 -12.09
CA VAL A 599 -10.80 -0.79 -13.27
C VAL A 599 -12.33 -0.86 -13.16
N GLY A 600 -12.80 -1.11 -11.95
CA GLY A 600 -14.21 -1.27 -11.67
C GLY A 600 -14.44 -1.95 -10.34
N TYR A 601 -15.47 -2.77 -10.28
CA TYR A 601 -15.85 -3.48 -9.05
C TYR A 601 -16.23 -4.93 -9.34
N GLY A 602 -15.99 -5.79 -8.35
CA GLY A 602 -16.57 -7.12 -8.27
C GLY A 602 -17.82 -7.10 -7.41
N LEU A 603 -18.93 -7.64 -7.90
CA LEU A 603 -20.12 -7.95 -7.12
C LEU A 603 -20.07 -9.41 -6.72
N ILE A 604 -20.00 -9.68 -5.41
CA ILE A 604 -19.96 -11.04 -4.87
C ILE A 604 -21.22 -11.29 -4.07
N ASP A 605 -22.03 -12.25 -4.50
CA ASP A 605 -23.25 -12.61 -3.77
C ASP A 605 -22.90 -13.18 -2.39
N THR A 606 -23.50 -12.63 -1.34
CA THR A 606 -23.22 -13.02 0.06
C THR A 606 -23.70 -14.42 0.39
N TYR A 607 -24.67 -14.96 -0.37
CA TYR A 607 -25.25 -16.27 -0.16
C TYR A 607 -24.57 -17.35 -1.00
N ASP A 608 -24.39 -17.11 -2.32
CA ASP A 608 -23.85 -18.10 -3.26
C ASP A 608 -22.36 -17.91 -3.57
N GLY A 609 -21.80 -16.76 -3.26
CA GLY A 609 -20.42 -16.42 -3.58
C GLY A 609 -20.15 -16.31 -5.10
N SER A 610 -21.20 -16.15 -5.92
CA SER A 610 -21.05 -15.90 -7.35
C SER A 610 -20.50 -14.48 -7.57
N ILE A 611 -19.67 -14.32 -8.62
CA ILE A 611 -18.99 -13.07 -8.90
C ILE A 611 -19.38 -12.53 -10.26
N GLN A 612 -19.70 -11.26 -10.32
CA GLN A 612 -19.88 -10.48 -11.53
C GLN A 612 -18.93 -9.28 -11.48
N LEU A 613 -18.41 -8.86 -12.62
CA LEU A 613 -17.51 -7.71 -12.72
C LEU A 613 -18.25 -6.55 -13.36
N ILE A 614 -17.94 -5.33 -12.89
CA ILE A 614 -18.45 -4.08 -13.41
C ILE A 614 -17.28 -3.19 -13.78
N LYS A 615 -17.27 -2.64 -14.98
CA LYS A 615 -16.25 -1.70 -15.45
C LYS A 615 -16.68 -0.27 -15.14
N THR A 616 -15.81 0.50 -14.51
CA THR A 616 -15.98 1.95 -14.31
C THR A 616 -14.78 2.75 -14.80
N GLY A 617 -13.60 2.14 -14.91
CA GLY A 617 -12.38 2.79 -15.39
C GLY A 617 -12.35 3.00 -16.92
N ASP A 618 -11.62 4.01 -17.35
CA ASP A 618 -11.44 4.43 -18.74
C ASP A 618 -9.98 4.37 -19.22
N ASP A 619 -9.08 3.88 -18.39
CA ASP A 619 -7.65 3.79 -18.68
C ASP A 619 -7.30 2.54 -19.51
N PHE A 620 -6.03 2.48 -19.94
CA PHE A 620 -5.49 1.38 -20.74
C PHE A 620 -5.77 0.00 -20.16
N PHE A 621 -5.56 -0.16 -18.84
CA PHE A 621 -5.73 -1.48 -18.19
C PHE A 621 -7.21 -1.83 -18.03
N SER A 622 -8.05 -0.84 -17.73
CA SER A 622 -9.51 -1.03 -17.65
C SER A 622 -10.07 -1.53 -18.99
N GLU A 623 -9.67 -0.93 -20.10
CA GLU A 623 -10.06 -1.38 -21.44
C GLU A 623 -9.52 -2.76 -21.77
N MET A 624 -8.27 -3.03 -21.43
CA MET A 624 -7.64 -4.31 -21.67
C MET A 624 -8.36 -5.44 -20.90
N PHE A 625 -8.62 -5.27 -19.61
CA PHE A 625 -9.32 -6.29 -18.81
C PHE A 625 -10.76 -6.48 -19.26
N ALA A 626 -11.49 -5.40 -19.54
CA ALA A 626 -12.85 -5.49 -20.05
C ALA A 626 -12.94 -6.29 -21.35
N ASN A 627 -12.03 -6.04 -22.29
CA ASN A 627 -12.00 -6.78 -23.57
C ASN A 627 -11.62 -8.26 -23.39
N GLN A 628 -10.71 -8.56 -22.46
CA GLN A 628 -10.25 -9.95 -22.25
C GLN A 628 -11.22 -10.79 -21.42
N TYR A 629 -12.02 -10.16 -20.56
CA TYR A 629 -13.02 -10.79 -19.69
C TYR A 629 -14.44 -10.34 -20.05
N GLU A 630 -14.69 -10.00 -21.33
CA GLU A 630 -15.96 -9.46 -21.80
C GLU A 630 -17.16 -10.27 -21.28
N ASP A 631 -17.07 -11.60 -21.30
CA ASP A 631 -18.13 -12.49 -20.80
C ASP A 631 -18.41 -12.38 -19.28
N GLN A 632 -17.54 -11.77 -18.52
CA GLN A 632 -17.64 -11.67 -17.06
C GLN A 632 -18.00 -10.26 -16.58
N PHE A 633 -17.76 -9.25 -17.43
CA PHE A 633 -18.21 -7.88 -17.17
C PHE A 633 -19.66 -7.71 -17.56
N ILE A 634 -20.44 -7.17 -16.64
CA ILE A 634 -21.84 -6.82 -16.87
C ILE A 634 -21.98 -5.30 -17.01
N GLU A 635 -23.07 -4.87 -17.62
CA GLU A 635 -23.47 -3.47 -17.54
C GLU A 635 -23.75 -3.08 -16.10
N ILE A 636 -23.48 -1.82 -15.75
CA ILE A 636 -23.72 -1.33 -14.39
C ILE A 636 -25.20 -1.41 -14.08
N PRO A 637 -25.61 -2.16 -13.04
CA PRO A 637 -27.01 -2.27 -12.67
C PRO A 637 -27.56 -0.92 -12.17
N PRO A 638 -28.74 -0.46 -12.63
CA PRO A 638 -29.29 0.83 -12.22
C PRO A 638 -29.48 0.99 -10.71
N TRP A 639 -29.77 -0.11 -9.99
CA TRP A 639 -29.94 -0.08 -8.54
C TRP A 639 -28.63 0.23 -7.78
N LEU A 640 -27.48 0.04 -8.41
CA LEU A 640 -26.17 0.30 -7.79
C LEU A 640 -25.85 1.81 -7.74
N GLU A 641 -26.50 2.63 -8.55
CA GLU A 641 -26.23 4.07 -8.68
C GLU A 641 -26.25 4.80 -7.31
N GLU A 642 -27.19 4.45 -6.45
CA GLU A 642 -27.30 5.09 -5.14
C GLU A 642 -26.29 4.55 -4.12
N GLN A 643 -25.80 3.32 -4.31
CA GLN A 643 -25.00 2.59 -3.32
C GLN A 643 -23.51 2.56 -3.66
N ILE A 644 -23.12 2.90 -4.88
CA ILE A 644 -21.73 2.89 -5.30
C ILE A 644 -20.93 3.99 -4.58
N ARG A 645 -19.70 3.65 -4.22
CA ARG A 645 -18.77 4.58 -3.55
C ARG A 645 -17.39 4.43 -4.16
N TYR A 646 -16.71 5.54 -4.42
CA TYR A 646 -15.33 5.53 -4.86
C TYR A 646 -14.42 5.03 -3.72
N PRO A 647 -13.43 4.15 -3.99
CA PRO A 647 -12.60 3.55 -2.94
C PRO A 647 -11.83 4.60 -2.14
N VAL A 648 -11.97 4.56 -0.81
CA VAL A 648 -11.38 5.54 0.11
C VAL A 648 -9.85 5.55 0.04
N GLU A 649 -9.23 4.38 -0.07
CA GLU A 649 -7.77 4.23 -0.14
C GLU A 649 -7.20 4.89 -1.40
N LEU A 650 -7.90 4.76 -2.52
CA LEU A 650 -7.49 5.37 -3.78
C LEU A 650 -7.71 6.89 -3.76
N PHE A 651 -8.81 7.34 -3.16
CA PHE A 651 -9.09 8.76 -2.98
C PHE A 651 -8.03 9.43 -2.08
N ASN A 652 -7.70 8.81 -0.95
CA ASN A 652 -6.67 9.30 -0.03
C ASN A 652 -5.31 9.37 -0.73
N TRP A 653 -4.91 8.32 -1.43
CA TRP A 653 -3.66 8.32 -2.16
C TRP A 653 -3.59 9.41 -3.25
N LYS A 654 -4.65 9.59 -4.04
CA LYS A 654 -4.69 10.66 -5.04
C LYS A 654 -4.63 12.04 -4.40
N THR A 655 -5.26 12.21 -3.24
CA THR A 655 -5.19 13.47 -2.47
C THR A 655 -3.79 13.69 -1.92
N GLU A 656 -3.10 12.65 -1.42
CA GLU A 656 -1.68 12.76 -1.02
C GLU A 656 -0.79 13.16 -2.20
N MET A 657 -1.02 12.60 -3.37
CA MET A 657 -0.33 13.02 -4.60
C MET A 657 -0.64 14.48 -4.94
N TYR A 658 -1.90 14.89 -4.81
CA TYR A 658 -2.31 16.28 -5.04
C TYR A 658 -1.64 17.24 -4.08
N ASN A 659 -1.52 16.90 -2.82
CA ASN A 659 -0.88 17.73 -1.78
C ASN A 659 0.50 18.25 -2.18
N ILE A 660 1.22 17.51 -3.01
CA ILE A 660 2.58 17.83 -3.46
C ILE A 660 2.55 18.34 -4.91
N TYR A 661 1.92 17.59 -5.80
CA TYR A 661 2.06 17.78 -7.24
C TYR A 661 1.00 18.71 -7.87
N HIS A 662 0.13 19.34 -7.07
CA HIS A 662 -0.67 20.46 -7.55
C HIS A 662 0.21 21.67 -7.86
N VAL A 663 1.32 21.86 -7.14
CA VAL A 663 2.31 22.89 -7.40
C VAL A 663 3.04 22.58 -8.71
N THR A 664 2.67 23.26 -9.77
CA THR A 664 3.25 23.09 -11.12
C THR A 664 4.41 24.05 -11.40
N ASP A 665 4.51 25.16 -10.64
CA ASP A 665 5.66 26.05 -10.74
C ASP A 665 6.89 25.41 -10.13
N VAL A 666 7.92 25.23 -10.96
CA VAL A 666 9.14 24.50 -10.59
C VAL A 666 9.91 25.18 -9.46
N GLU A 667 9.91 26.50 -9.42
CA GLU A 667 10.61 27.26 -8.40
C GLU A 667 9.92 27.09 -7.03
N THR A 668 8.62 27.26 -6.99
CA THR A 668 7.78 27.05 -5.79
C THR A 668 7.90 25.62 -5.29
N PHE A 669 7.90 24.65 -6.21
CA PHE A 669 8.07 23.23 -5.87
C PHE A 669 9.43 22.94 -5.24
N ILE A 670 10.54 23.43 -5.82
CA ILE A 670 11.90 23.25 -5.27
C ILE A 670 12.04 23.87 -3.87
N GLN A 671 11.31 24.96 -3.63
CA GLN A 671 11.30 25.62 -2.31
C GLN A 671 10.37 24.93 -1.31
N ALA A 672 9.66 23.87 -1.72
CA ALA A 672 8.64 23.16 -0.95
C ALA A 672 7.59 24.11 -0.33
N LYS A 673 7.26 25.18 -1.05
CA LYS A 673 6.22 26.13 -0.66
C LYS A 673 4.86 25.68 -1.21
N GLU A 674 3.81 26.08 -0.51
CA GLU A 674 2.41 25.86 -0.93
C GLU A 674 2.00 24.37 -0.96
N PHE A 675 2.79 23.47 -0.38
CA PHE A 675 2.37 22.08 -0.23
C PHE A 675 1.26 21.96 0.81
N TYR A 676 0.30 21.09 0.54
CA TYR A 676 -0.76 20.77 1.48
C TYR A 676 -0.42 19.51 2.28
N GLU A 677 -1.18 19.28 3.33
CA GLU A 677 -1.12 18.04 4.11
C GLU A 677 -2.52 17.65 4.61
N ILE A 678 -2.74 16.36 4.75
CA ILE A 678 -3.91 15.84 5.44
C ILE A 678 -3.62 15.92 6.94
N PRO A 679 -4.45 16.61 7.75
CA PRO A 679 -4.28 16.66 9.18
C PRO A 679 -4.25 15.27 9.81
N ARG A 680 -3.39 15.08 10.83
CA ARG A 680 -3.26 13.78 11.50
C ARG A 680 -4.57 13.36 12.17
N GLY A 681 -4.99 12.13 11.93
CA GLY A 681 -6.22 11.57 12.49
C GLY A 681 -7.49 12.03 11.78
N LEU A 682 -7.36 12.76 10.68
CA LEU A 682 -8.49 13.07 9.81
C LEU A 682 -8.68 11.91 8.82
N GLU A 683 -9.90 11.48 8.67
CA GLU A 683 -10.31 10.45 7.72
C GLU A 683 -11.17 11.07 6.62
N THR A 684 -11.33 10.36 5.52
CA THR A 684 -12.29 10.76 4.47
C THR A 684 -13.71 10.56 4.97
N TYR A 685 -14.51 11.61 4.84
CA TYR A 685 -15.93 11.55 5.19
C TYR A 685 -16.79 11.35 3.96
N TYR A 686 -17.55 10.27 3.89
CA TYR A 686 -18.60 10.10 2.90
C TYR A 686 -19.91 10.70 3.45
N ILE A 687 -20.40 11.70 2.74
CA ILE A 687 -21.50 12.58 3.20
C ILE A 687 -22.42 13.00 2.04
N GLU A 688 -23.64 13.34 2.37
CA GLU A 688 -24.50 14.13 1.50
C GLU A 688 -24.20 15.60 1.77
N ALA A 689 -23.64 16.30 0.78
CA ALA A 689 -23.28 17.71 0.93
C ALA A 689 -23.53 18.49 -0.35
N LYS A 690 -23.58 19.81 -0.23
CA LYS A 690 -23.81 20.75 -1.32
C LYS A 690 -22.61 21.71 -1.46
N PRO A 691 -21.49 21.27 -2.04
CA PRO A 691 -20.37 22.17 -2.31
C PRO A 691 -20.73 23.33 -3.23
N PRO A 692 -19.92 24.39 -3.30
CA PRO A 692 -20.17 25.49 -4.22
C PRO A 692 -20.28 25.00 -5.65
N GLY A 693 -21.33 25.47 -6.37
CA GLY A 693 -21.59 25.07 -7.76
C GLY A 693 -22.56 23.89 -7.93
N PHE A 694 -22.94 23.23 -6.83
CA PHE A 694 -23.96 22.17 -6.86
C PHE A 694 -25.35 22.75 -6.59
N GLU A 695 -26.34 22.31 -7.36
CA GLU A 695 -27.73 22.76 -7.19
C GLU A 695 -28.43 22.01 -6.04
N GLU A 696 -28.07 20.73 -5.84
CA GLU A 696 -28.64 19.84 -4.83
C GLU A 696 -27.52 19.14 -4.03
N PRO A 697 -27.80 18.65 -2.82
CA PRO A 697 -26.87 17.79 -2.11
C PRO A 697 -26.52 16.55 -2.94
N LYS A 698 -25.24 16.17 -2.91
CA LYS A 698 -24.69 15.00 -3.61
C LYS A 698 -23.95 14.10 -2.64
N PHE A 699 -23.94 12.82 -2.93
CA PHE A 699 -23.13 11.86 -2.19
C PHE A 699 -21.67 11.99 -2.62
N ILE A 700 -20.84 12.50 -1.73
CA ILE A 700 -19.42 12.79 -1.99
C ILE A 700 -18.54 12.23 -0.90
N GLY A 701 -17.30 11.92 -1.25
CA GLY A 701 -16.21 11.81 -0.28
C GLY A 701 -15.57 13.18 -0.09
N LEU A 702 -15.30 13.59 1.15
CA LEU A 702 -14.71 14.88 1.49
C LEU A 702 -13.48 14.69 2.36
N LEU A 703 -12.39 15.40 2.02
CA LEU A 703 -11.15 15.43 2.78
C LEU A 703 -10.63 16.86 2.86
N SER A 704 -10.54 17.38 4.08
CA SER A 704 -10.03 18.74 4.33
C SER A 704 -8.50 18.75 4.37
N LEU A 705 -7.88 19.80 3.80
CA LEU A 705 -6.44 19.96 3.70
C LEU A 705 -5.99 21.23 4.42
N GLU A 706 -4.83 21.15 5.07
CA GLU A 706 -4.15 22.27 5.69
C GLU A 706 -2.85 22.59 4.93
N LEU A 707 -2.37 23.83 5.03
CA LEU A 707 -1.09 24.21 4.43
C LEU A 707 0.04 23.61 5.27
N ARG A 708 0.92 22.84 4.64
CA ARG A 708 2.03 22.17 5.31
C ARG A 708 2.95 23.15 6.02
N GLY A 709 3.18 22.92 7.30
CA GLY A 709 4.06 23.74 8.12
C GLY A 709 3.49 25.13 8.46
N SER A 710 2.21 25.40 8.20
CA SER A 710 1.60 26.65 8.59
C SER A 710 1.29 26.67 10.09
N GLN A 711 1.62 27.78 10.76
CA GLN A 711 1.40 27.91 12.19
C GLN A 711 -0.06 28.17 12.57
N GLY A 712 -0.87 28.66 11.64
CA GLY A 712 -2.26 29.07 11.90
C GLY A 712 -3.25 27.92 11.82
N ARG A 713 -2.86 26.71 11.38
CA ARG A 713 -3.76 25.58 11.17
C ARG A 713 -5.06 25.97 10.47
N ASN A 714 -4.94 26.86 9.49
CA ASN A 714 -6.07 27.28 8.68
C ASN A 714 -6.33 26.25 7.58
N LEU A 715 -7.59 26.11 7.21
CA LEU A 715 -7.99 25.31 6.08
C LEU A 715 -7.35 25.88 4.81
N ALA A 716 -6.56 25.07 4.09
CA ALA A 716 -6.03 25.42 2.79
C ALA A 716 -7.07 25.17 1.68
N GLY A 717 -7.92 24.19 1.90
CA GLY A 717 -8.99 23.79 1.00
C GLY A 717 -9.53 22.42 1.38
N TYR A 718 -10.41 21.93 0.57
CA TYR A 718 -10.92 20.55 0.70
C TYR A 718 -11.07 19.88 -0.64
N MET A 719 -10.72 18.61 -0.68
CA MET A 719 -10.88 17.74 -1.84
C MET A 719 -12.21 17.01 -1.72
N ILE A 720 -12.96 16.94 -2.80
CA ILE A 720 -14.13 16.09 -2.90
C ILE A 720 -13.96 15.07 -4.01
N VAL A 721 -14.64 13.94 -3.88
CA VAL A 721 -14.82 12.94 -4.94
C VAL A 721 -16.31 12.61 -5.07
N GLU A 722 -16.81 12.63 -6.29
CA GLU A 722 -18.21 12.31 -6.58
C GLU A 722 -18.42 10.80 -6.64
N ASN A 723 -19.58 10.35 -6.10
CA ASN A 723 -19.95 8.92 -6.01
C ASN A 723 -21.14 8.57 -6.93
N ASP A 724 -21.60 9.45 -7.77
CA ASP A 724 -22.60 9.08 -8.77
C ASP A 724 -21.96 8.39 -9.99
N LEU A 725 -22.71 7.51 -10.66
CA LEU A 725 -22.16 6.69 -11.75
C LEU A 725 -21.66 7.51 -12.93
N THR A 726 -22.24 8.67 -13.20
CA THR A 726 -21.82 9.54 -14.31
C THR A 726 -20.49 10.20 -14.04
N ASN A 727 -20.19 10.47 -12.78
CA ASN A 727 -19.00 11.20 -12.33
C ASN A 727 -18.18 10.43 -11.30
N LEU A 728 -18.32 9.11 -11.24
CA LEU A 728 -17.63 8.30 -10.24
C LEU A 728 -16.12 8.51 -10.27
N GLY A 729 -15.58 8.97 -9.16
CA GLY A 729 -14.16 9.26 -9.04
C GLY A 729 -13.74 10.61 -9.63
N TYR A 730 -14.68 11.45 -10.06
CA TYR A 730 -14.39 12.82 -10.44
C TYR A 730 -14.04 13.64 -9.22
N MET A 731 -12.85 14.20 -9.21
CA MET A 731 -12.30 14.93 -8.07
C MET A 731 -12.32 16.43 -8.31
N GLN A 732 -12.71 17.19 -7.30
CA GLN A 732 -12.68 18.65 -7.31
C GLN A 732 -11.99 19.15 -6.05
N PHE A 733 -11.08 20.09 -6.22
CA PHE A 733 -10.42 20.77 -5.11
C PHE A 733 -10.99 22.19 -4.98
N TYR A 734 -11.40 22.53 -3.77
CA TYR A 734 -11.86 23.86 -3.40
C TYR A 734 -10.80 24.57 -2.58
N GLU A 735 -9.99 25.40 -3.25
CA GLU A 735 -8.92 26.17 -2.63
C GLU A 735 -9.47 27.36 -1.84
N VAL A 736 -9.04 27.49 -0.59
CA VAL A 736 -9.25 28.72 0.20
C VAL A 736 -8.03 29.61 0.03
N PRO A 737 -8.14 30.76 -0.67
CA PRO A 737 -6.99 31.61 -0.95
C PRO A 737 -6.28 32.07 0.32
N LEU A 738 -4.96 32.00 0.36
CA LEU A 738 -4.13 32.41 1.49
C LEU A 738 -4.29 33.91 1.86
N ASN A 739 -4.65 34.72 0.87
CA ASN A 739 -4.91 36.14 1.02
C ASN A 739 -6.38 36.48 1.30
N ALA A 740 -7.23 35.47 1.54
CA ALA A 740 -8.64 35.70 1.86
C ALA A 740 -8.77 36.56 3.14
N THR A 741 -9.71 37.48 3.13
CA THR A 741 -10.02 38.34 4.28
C THR A 741 -10.61 37.53 5.44
N THR A 742 -11.37 36.50 5.12
CA THR A 742 -11.93 35.56 6.10
C THR A 742 -11.20 34.24 5.93
N LYS A 743 -10.55 33.81 6.99
CA LYS A 743 -9.86 32.50 7.03
C LYS A 743 -10.79 31.48 7.63
N LEU A 744 -10.83 30.30 7.01
CA LEU A 744 -11.48 29.14 7.62
C LEU A 744 -10.47 28.43 8.52
N ILE A 745 -10.97 28.04 9.68
CA ILE A 745 -10.22 27.18 10.59
C ILE A 745 -10.05 25.80 10.00
N GLY A 746 -8.86 25.23 10.12
CA GLY A 746 -8.63 23.84 9.70
C GLY A 746 -9.18 22.85 10.73
N PRO A 747 -9.38 21.59 10.32
CA PRO A 747 -9.98 20.56 11.16
C PRO A 747 -9.26 20.35 12.50
N THR A 748 -7.93 20.51 12.51
CA THR A 748 -7.13 20.36 13.73
C THR A 748 -7.46 21.43 14.78
N ALA A 749 -7.72 22.66 14.35
CA ALA A 749 -7.99 23.77 15.26
C ALA A 749 -9.48 23.92 15.64
N VAL A 750 -10.38 23.23 14.94
CA VAL A 750 -11.83 23.23 15.24
C VAL A 750 -12.11 22.65 16.62
N GLY A 751 -11.44 21.54 16.98
CA GLY A 751 -11.56 20.95 18.32
C GLY A 751 -11.11 21.91 19.43
N GLU A 752 -10.03 22.66 19.19
CA GLU A 752 -9.56 23.68 20.13
C GLU A 752 -10.56 24.85 20.27
N ALA A 753 -11.17 25.27 19.15
CA ALA A 753 -12.20 26.30 19.17
C ALA A 753 -13.44 25.86 19.98
N LEU A 754 -13.82 24.60 19.83
CA LEU A 754 -14.91 23.99 20.60
C LEU A 754 -14.58 23.95 22.10
N ASP A 755 -13.39 23.48 22.48
CA ASP A 755 -12.97 23.37 23.89
C ASP A 755 -12.82 24.72 24.59
N ARG A 756 -12.56 25.80 23.85
CA ARG A 756 -12.47 27.18 24.38
C ARG A 756 -13.82 27.87 24.55
N ASP A 757 -14.89 27.36 23.95
CA ASP A 757 -16.22 27.96 24.10
C ASP A 757 -16.77 27.71 25.50
N PRO A 758 -17.16 28.80 26.22
CA PRO A 758 -17.61 28.72 27.62
C PRO A 758 -18.89 27.87 27.79
N ASP A 759 -19.81 27.93 26.82
CA ASP A 759 -21.04 27.18 26.86
C ASP A 759 -20.76 25.70 26.70
N PHE A 760 -19.83 25.35 25.81
CA PHE A 760 -19.40 23.99 25.64
C PHE A 760 -18.62 23.45 26.83
N ALA A 761 -17.73 24.25 27.45
CA ALA A 761 -16.98 23.85 28.63
C ALA A 761 -17.90 23.51 29.81
N GLN A 762 -18.96 24.32 29.99
CA GLN A 762 -20.01 24.03 30.99
C GLN A 762 -20.76 22.76 30.66
N LEU A 763 -21.16 22.57 29.40
CA LEU A 763 -21.87 21.39 28.94
C LEU A 763 -21.03 20.13 29.07
N LYS A 764 -19.75 20.17 28.72
CA LYS A 764 -18.77 19.09 28.87
C LYS A 764 -18.71 18.57 30.31
N THR A 765 -18.77 19.49 31.28
CA THR A 765 -18.82 19.13 32.69
C THR A 765 -20.14 18.46 33.08
N LEU A 766 -21.26 18.93 32.56
CA LEU A 766 -22.59 18.36 32.81
C LEU A 766 -22.72 16.95 32.21
N LEU A 767 -22.17 16.73 31.03
CA LEU A 767 -22.20 15.45 30.32
C LEU A 767 -21.15 14.44 30.85
N ARG A 768 -20.31 14.81 31.81
CA ARG A 768 -19.30 13.93 32.45
C ARG A 768 -18.30 13.33 31.48
N ASN A 769 -17.51 14.15 30.83
CA ASN A 769 -16.52 13.77 29.83
C ASN A 769 -17.15 13.06 28.61
N PRO A 770 -17.94 13.77 27.83
CA PRO A 770 -18.53 13.24 26.61
C PRO A 770 -17.46 12.91 25.57
N ARG A 771 -17.75 11.96 24.69
CA ARG A 771 -16.94 11.74 23.49
C ARG A 771 -17.31 12.80 22.45
N ILE A 772 -16.31 13.49 21.93
CA ILE A 772 -16.44 14.38 20.78
C ILE A 772 -16.27 13.52 19.52
N GLY A 773 -17.21 13.66 18.59
CA GLY A 773 -17.17 12.91 17.33
C GLY A 773 -16.45 13.67 16.21
N ASP A 774 -16.66 13.22 14.97
CA ASP A 774 -16.05 13.77 13.77
C ASP A 774 -16.42 15.24 13.55
N ASN A 775 -15.43 16.05 13.13
CA ASN A 775 -15.64 17.44 12.73
C ASN A 775 -15.77 17.53 11.20
N ILE A 776 -16.98 17.50 10.71
CA ILE A 776 -17.25 17.46 9.27
C ILE A 776 -17.65 18.85 8.78
N LEU A 777 -16.96 19.32 7.74
CA LEU A 777 -17.23 20.60 7.11
C LEU A 777 -18.42 20.49 6.15
N TYR A 778 -19.41 21.33 6.34
CA TYR A 778 -20.56 21.48 5.45
C TYR A 778 -20.70 22.93 5.01
N ARG A 779 -21.18 23.11 3.78
CA ARG A 779 -21.63 24.42 3.33
C ARG A 779 -23.15 24.49 3.46
N VAL A 780 -23.62 25.39 4.30
CA VAL A 780 -25.05 25.63 4.55
C VAL A 780 -25.40 27.05 4.08
N GLY A 781 -26.07 27.16 2.96
CA GLY A 781 -26.23 28.44 2.26
C GLY A 781 -24.88 29.01 1.86
N ASP A 782 -24.51 30.17 2.40
CA ASP A 782 -23.22 30.82 2.16
C ASP A 782 -22.23 30.65 3.32
N GLN A 783 -22.53 29.81 4.30
CA GLN A 783 -21.71 29.60 5.49
C GLN A 783 -21.00 28.25 5.42
N ASP A 784 -19.71 28.26 5.72
CA ASP A 784 -18.90 27.07 5.90
C ASP A 784 -18.82 26.72 7.37
N ILE A 785 -19.42 25.61 7.79
CA ILE A 785 -19.67 25.24 9.18
C ILE A 785 -19.21 23.83 9.44
N TYR A 786 -18.44 23.64 10.50
CA TYR A 786 -18.17 22.31 11.03
C TYR A 786 -19.29 21.88 11.95
N PHE A 787 -19.87 20.72 11.67
CA PHE A 787 -20.81 20.06 12.58
C PHE A 787 -20.08 18.96 13.33
N ILE A 788 -20.15 19.03 14.66
CA ILE A 788 -19.44 18.13 15.57
C ILE A 788 -20.45 17.49 16.51
N PRO A 789 -20.71 16.20 16.41
CA PRO A 789 -21.56 15.51 17.35
C PRO A 789 -20.82 15.30 18.68
N VAL A 790 -21.55 15.39 19.78
CA VAL A 790 -21.06 15.17 21.13
C VAL A 790 -21.90 14.09 21.79
N TYR A 791 -21.29 12.98 22.13
CA TYR A 791 -21.98 11.82 22.65
C TYR A 791 -21.83 11.68 24.17
N THR A 792 -22.87 11.22 24.84
CA THR A 792 -22.82 10.91 26.25
C THR A 792 -22.25 9.52 26.46
N ALA A 793 -21.31 9.39 27.37
CA ALA A 793 -20.80 8.10 27.80
C ALA A 793 -21.85 7.36 28.63
N GLY A 794 -22.29 6.20 28.17
CA GLY A 794 -23.12 5.28 28.95
C GLY A 794 -22.35 4.57 30.06
N ALA A 795 -23.06 3.83 30.90
CA ALA A 795 -22.45 3.01 31.94
C ALA A 795 -21.48 1.97 31.33
N GLY A 796 -20.19 2.05 31.71
CA GLY A 796 -19.15 1.19 31.15
C GLY A 796 -18.36 1.77 29.97
N GLY A 797 -18.54 3.08 29.66
CA GLY A 797 -17.80 3.74 28.56
C GLY A 797 -18.37 3.50 27.17
N VAL A 798 -19.48 2.79 27.05
CA VAL A 798 -20.17 2.60 25.78
C VAL A 798 -20.96 3.85 25.42
N VAL A 799 -20.80 4.35 24.21
CA VAL A 799 -21.53 5.50 23.68
C VAL A 799 -23.02 5.16 23.60
N ALA A 800 -23.85 5.84 24.38
CA ALA A 800 -25.24 5.50 24.49
C ALA A 800 -26.16 6.41 23.66
N GLN A 801 -25.89 7.71 23.63
CA GLN A 801 -26.79 8.70 23.04
C GLN A 801 -26.03 9.93 22.52
N LEU A 802 -26.59 10.58 21.53
CA LEU A 802 -26.18 11.91 21.12
C LEU A 802 -26.60 12.91 22.20
N GLY A 803 -25.65 13.62 22.80
CA GLY A 803 -25.88 14.60 23.84
C GLY A 803 -26.17 15.99 23.29
N THR A 804 -25.41 16.42 22.30
CA THR A 804 -25.59 17.73 21.61
C THR A 804 -24.85 17.69 20.29
N ILE A 805 -25.12 18.68 19.44
CA ILE A 805 -24.38 18.96 18.21
C ILE A 805 -23.80 20.38 18.35
N ALA A 806 -22.52 20.52 18.02
CA ALA A 806 -21.89 21.81 17.93
C ALA A 806 -21.75 22.22 16.44
N ALA A 807 -22.14 23.44 16.13
CA ALA A 807 -21.91 24.08 14.85
C ALA A 807 -20.80 25.14 15.04
N VAL A 808 -19.63 24.92 14.44
CA VAL A 808 -18.46 25.81 14.59
C VAL A 808 -18.19 26.51 13.28
N GLY A 809 -18.20 27.82 13.27
CA GLY A 809 -17.98 28.63 12.09
C GLY A 809 -17.23 29.93 12.39
N ALA A 810 -16.74 30.57 11.33
CA ALA A 810 -16.01 31.82 11.41
C ALA A 810 -16.91 32.98 11.85
N ALA A 811 -16.30 33.97 12.52
CA ALA A 811 -16.92 35.20 12.94
C ALA A 811 -16.36 36.41 12.18
N PHE A 812 -17.10 37.53 12.17
CA PHE A 812 -16.63 38.76 11.55
C PHE A 812 -15.39 39.37 12.23
N THR A 813 -15.15 39.01 13.50
CA THR A 813 -14.01 39.46 14.30
C THR A 813 -12.71 38.71 13.97
N GLY A 814 -12.78 37.65 13.13
CA GLY A 814 -11.69 36.74 12.88
C GLY A 814 -11.58 35.61 13.92
N GLU A 815 -12.49 35.60 14.91
CA GLU A 815 -12.68 34.51 15.86
C GLU A 815 -13.64 33.46 15.32
N TYR A 816 -13.99 32.48 16.16
CA TYR A 816 -14.94 31.42 15.83
C TYR A 816 -16.07 31.38 16.84
N TYR A 817 -17.28 31.13 16.35
CA TYR A 817 -18.42 30.96 17.22
C TYR A 817 -18.89 29.51 17.20
N VAL A 818 -19.30 29.04 18.37
CA VAL A 818 -19.84 27.70 18.59
C VAL A 818 -21.33 27.84 18.91
N GLY A 819 -22.18 27.28 18.08
CA GLY A 819 -23.60 27.14 18.35
C GLY A 819 -23.90 25.72 18.83
N LEU A 820 -24.58 25.57 19.96
CA LEU A 820 -24.94 24.26 20.53
C LEU A 820 -26.42 23.99 20.35
N GLY A 821 -26.79 22.75 19.97
CA GLY A 821 -28.20 22.39 19.81
C GLY A 821 -28.40 20.87 19.83
N GLU A 822 -29.64 20.45 20.12
CA GLU A 822 -30.02 19.05 20.11
C GLU A 822 -30.17 18.48 18.68
N THR A 823 -30.26 19.36 17.69
CA THR A 823 -30.34 19.04 16.27
C THR A 823 -29.40 19.94 15.48
N GLN A 824 -29.08 19.55 14.25
CA GLN A 824 -28.24 20.31 13.32
C GLN A 824 -28.81 21.71 13.10
N GLN A 825 -30.14 21.81 12.93
CA GLN A 825 -30.87 23.05 12.72
C GLN A 825 -30.73 23.97 13.95
N LYS A 826 -30.92 23.45 15.19
CA LYS A 826 -30.78 24.23 16.42
C LYS A 826 -29.34 24.68 16.67
N ALA A 827 -28.37 23.82 16.39
CA ALA A 827 -26.95 24.14 16.50
C ALA A 827 -26.58 25.29 15.53
N PHE A 828 -27.03 25.18 14.29
CA PHE A 828 -26.81 26.21 13.28
C PHE A 828 -27.54 27.52 13.60
N GLU A 829 -28.81 27.45 14.09
CA GLU A 829 -29.55 28.61 14.57
C GLU A 829 -28.80 29.34 15.71
N ALA A 830 -28.29 28.58 16.70
CA ALA A 830 -27.50 29.12 17.79
C ALA A 830 -26.20 29.81 17.33
N TYR A 831 -25.49 29.20 16.35
CA TYR A 831 -24.35 29.85 15.73
C TYR A 831 -24.71 31.18 15.06
N LEU A 832 -25.77 31.19 14.24
CA LEU A 832 -26.25 32.41 13.57
C LEU A 832 -26.70 33.49 14.56
N GLN A 833 -27.31 33.12 15.69
CA GLN A 833 -27.65 34.05 16.76
C GLN A 833 -26.42 34.71 17.39
N LYS A 834 -25.36 33.92 17.67
CA LYS A 834 -24.07 34.50 18.15
C LYS A 834 -23.45 35.39 17.06
N LEU A 835 -23.48 35.00 15.80
CA LEU A 835 -22.95 35.80 14.70
C LEU A 835 -23.71 37.13 14.52
N SER A 836 -25.02 37.12 14.66
CA SER A 836 -25.86 38.30 14.53
C SER A 836 -25.81 39.20 15.76
N GLY A 837 -25.62 38.64 16.94
CA GLY A 837 -25.55 39.38 18.22
C GLY A 837 -24.30 40.22 18.36
N VAL A 838 -23.15 39.77 17.83
CA VAL A 838 -21.90 40.55 17.83
C VAL A 838 -21.97 41.74 16.86
N ALA A 839 -22.74 41.66 15.78
CA ALA A 839 -22.94 42.77 14.87
C ALA A 839 -23.74 43.93 15.52
N SER A 840 -24.47 43.73 16.62
CA SER A 840 -25.24 44.70 17.33
C SER A 840 -24.62 45.22 18.65
N THR A 841 -23.49 44.66 19.11
CA THR A 841 -22.82 45.01 20.37
C THR A 841 -21.38 45.53 20.21
N THR A 842 -21.12 46.31 19.18
CA THR A 842 -19.90 47.11 19.13
C THR A 842 -20.05 48.35 20.02
N SER A 843 -20.33 48.21 21.32
CA SER A 843 -20.04 49.22 22.37
C SER A 843 -20.37 48.62 23.73
N THR A 844 -19.38 48.09 24.39
CA THR A 844 -19.04 48.39 25.80
C THR A 844 -17.84 47.51 26.25
N ASN A 845 -16.84 48.21 26.72
CA ASN A 845 -15.59 47.75 27.27
C ASN A 845 -15.68 46.59 28.25
N GLY A 846 -14.81 45.61 28.06
CA GLY A 846 -14.47 44.62 29.04
C GLY A 846 -13.25 43.84 28.55
N GLU A 847 -12.05 44.43 28.72
CA GLU A 847 -10.78 43.75 28.54
C GLU A 847 -10.72 42.54 29.46
N PHE A 848 -10.69 41.32 28.85
CA PHE A 848 -10.03 40.14 29.40
C PHE A 848 -8.89 39.77 28.46
N ASN A 849 -7.78 40.48 28.60
CA ASN A 849 -6.50 40.08 28.07
C ASN A 849 -5.93 39.03 29.05
N LEU A 850 -6.00 37.74 28.65
CA LEU A 850 -5.21 36.69 29.23
C LEU A 850 -4.34 36.09 28.11
N GLU A 851 -3.50 36.91 27.49
CA GLU A 851 -2.27 36.45 26.90
C GLU A 851 -1.37 35.96 28.03
N PHE A 852 -1.36 34.68 28.26
CA PHE A 852 -0.37 34.04 29.11
C PHE A 852 0.96 34.14 28.35
N ASP A 853 1.80 35.10 28.70
CA ASP A 853 3.05 35.39 28.03
C ASP A 853 3.94 34.14 27.97
N ARG A 854 4.55 33.88 26.83
CA ARG A 854 5.48 32.76 26.61
C ARG A 854 6.63 32.78 27.64
N GLU A 855 7.15 33.97 27.99
CA GLU A 855 8.22 34.12 28.97
C GLU A 855 7.76 33.68 30.36
N ALA A 856 6.53 33.99 30.75
CA ALA A 856 5.97 33.55 32.04
C ALA A 856 5.77 32.02 32.09
N ARG A 857 5.39 31.39 30.98
CA ARG A 857 5.31 29.92 30.87
C ARG A 857 6.68 29.27 31.00
N MET A 858 7.68 29.82 30.33
CA MET A 858 9.08 29.35 30.42
C MET A 858 9.63 29.48 31.84
N GLU A 859 9.37 30.60 32.50
CA GLU A 859 9.84 30.85 33.86
C GLU A 859 9.16 29.91 34.85
N LYS A 860 7.87 29.58 34.64
CA LYS A 860 7.15 28.62 35.46
C LYS A 860 7.69 27.19 35.29
N ILE A 861 7.98 26.76 34.08
CA ILE A 861 8.59 25.43 33.82
C ILE A 861 9.96 25.33 34.50
N LYS A 862 10.77 26.38 34.42
CA LYS A 862 12.07 26.46 35.10
C LYS A 862 11.94 26.40 36.62
N SER A 863 10.96 27.11 37.21
CA SER A 863 10.73 27.04 38.63
C SER A 863 10.37 25.66 39.13
N ILE A 864 9.58 24.88 38.37
CA ILE A 864 9.24 23.50 38.75
C ILE A 864 10.49 22.63 38.78
N ILE A 865 11.41 22.84 37.85
CA ILE A 865 12.68 22.10 37.76
C ILE A 865 13.63 22.48 38.88
N GLU A 866 13.71 23.76 39.22
CA GLU A 866 14.51 24.28 40.31
C GLU A 866 14.00 23.80 41.69
N GLU A 867 12.67 23.75 41.89
CA GLU A 867 12.07 23.20 43.08
C GLU A 867 12.38 21.71 43.28
N ALA A 868 12.65 20.99 42.18
CA ALA A 868 13.05 19.59 42.25
C ALA A 868 14.55 19.38 42.51
N GLU A 869 15.33 20.44 42.71
CA GLU A 869 16.79 20.42 42.94
C GLU A 869 17.60 19.72 41.85
N LEU A 870 17.16 19.78 40.59
CA LEU A 870 17.80 19.11 39.46
C LEU A 870 18.81 20.01 38.75
N GLN A 871 19.94 19.46 38.35
CA GLN A 871 20.93 20.16 37.55
C GLN A 871 20.51 20.19 36.07
N LEU A 872 20.12 21.37 35.61
CA LEU A 872 19.73 21.60 34.22
C LEU A 872 20.97 21.72 33.31
N LEU A 873 21.01 20.95 32.26
CA LEU A 873 22.06 20.92 31.24
C LEU A 873 21.49 21.28 29.88
N SER A 874 22.27 22.01 29.09
CA SER A 874 21.95 22.28 27.69
C SER A 874 22.56 21.18 26.80
N PRO A 875 21.85 20.60 25.83
CA PRO A 875 22.32 19.47 25.05
C PRO A 875 23.28 19.82 23.90
N SER A 876 23.89 20.99 23.94
CA SER A 876 24.70 21.57 22.86
C SER A 876 25.90 20.76 22.40
N ASN A 877 25.90 19.44 22.40
CA ASN A 877 26.89 18.56 21.72
C ASN A 877 26.65 17.07 21.97
N ILE A 878 25.47 16.64 22.39
CA ILE A 878 25.18 15.23 22.66
C ILE A 878 24.49 14.61 21.45
N GLN A 879 25.20 13.75 20.73
CA GLN A 879 24.65 12.93 19.64
C GLN A 879 24.04 11.62 20.21
N ILE A 880 23.05 11.74 21.04
CA ILE A 880 22.26 10.59 21.48
C ILE A 880 20.94 10.64 20.72
N PRO A 881 20.51 9.57 20.04
CA PRO A 881 19.22 9.56 19.38
C PRO A 881 18.10 9.78 20.40
N LEU A 882 17.12 10.63 20.09
CA LEU A 882 15.91 10.80 20.86
C LEU A 882 15.08 9.53 20.71
N SER A 883 14.99 8.73 21.77
CA SER A 883 14.46 7.37 21.65
C SER A 883 13.01 7.27 22.08
N PHE A 884 12.63 7.92 23.20
CA PHE A 884 11.30 7.75 23.77
C PHE A 884 10.72 9.06 24.29
N ASN A 885 9.55 9.43 23.77
CA ASN A 885 8.75 10.52 24.32
C ASN A 885 7.76 9.94 25.34
N GLU A 886 8.02 10.18 26.60
CA GLU A 886 7.24 9.65 27.74
C GLU A 886 5.95 10.43 28.01
N GLY A 887 5.76 11.56 27.36
CA GLY A 887 4.56 12.36 27.45
C GLY A 887 4.64 13.67 26.69
N LYS A 888 3.51 14.10 26.16
CA LYS A 888 3.37 15.39 25.48
C LYS A 888 2.16 16.13 26.04
N ILE A 889 2.33 17.40 26.35
CA ILE A 889 1.25 18.26 26.80
C ILE A 889 1.38 19.65 26.17
N ALA A 890 0.27 20.33 25.98
CA ALA A 890 0.23 21.73 25.58
C ALA A 890 0.03 22.62 26.82
N PHE A 891 0.88 23.63 26.97
CA PHE A 891 0.81 24.59 28.04
C PHE A 891 0.54 26.00 27.49
N PHE A 892 -0.71 26.26 27.18
CA PHE A 892 -1.17 27.52 26.57
C PHE A 892 -1.96 28.40 27.54
N THR A 893 -2.59 27.81 28.53
CA THR A 893 -3.43 28.51 29.50
C THR A 893 -3.01 28.21 30.93
N GLN A 894 -3.49 29.01 31.88
CA GLN A 894 -3.23 28.77 33.28
C GLN A 894 -3.89 27.49 33.81
N SER A 895 -4.95 27.01 33.17
CA SER A 895 -5.58 25.72 33.48
C SER A 895 -4.70 24.50 33.14
N ASP A 896 -3.77 24.64 32.21
CA ASP A 896 -2.86 23.56 31.80
C ASP A 896 -1.67 23.42 32.77
N LEU A 897 -1.52 24.33 33.71
CA LEU A 897 -0.39 24.36 34.64
C LEU A 897 -0.34 23.13 35.53
N GLU A 898 -1.46 22.75 36.11
CA GLU A 898 -1.52 21.59 37.02
C GLU A 898 -1.19 20.27 36.29
N ASP A 899 -1.61 20.12 35.05
CA ASP A 899 -1.30 18.94 34.25
C ASP A 899 0.16 18.96 33.78
N THR A 900 0.72 20.11 33.49
CA THR A 900 2.14 20.30 33.20
C THR A 900 3.01 19.95 34.39
N GLU A 901 2.64 20.44 35.58
CA GLU A 901 3.33 20.12 36.86
C GLU A 901 3.28 18.62 37.13
N LYS A 902 2.12 17.97 36.94
CA LYS A 902 1.96 16.51 37.09
C LYS A 902 2.83 15.73 36.12
N LEU A 903 2.90 16.15 34.85
CA LEU A 903 3.71 15.50 33.83
C LEU A 903 5.20 15.59 34.15
N ILE A 904 5.67 16.78 34.49
CA ILE A 904 7.08 17.01 34.86
C ILE A 904 7.42 16.23 36.14
N SER A 905 6.61 16.31 37.19
CA SER A 905 6.84 15.62 38.48
C SER A 905 6.85 14.11 38.26
N LYS A 906 5.93 13.58 37.52
CA LYS A 906 5.89 12.12 37.17
C LYS A 906 7.15 11.71 36.42
N PHE A 907 7.56 12.48 35.43
CA PHE A 907 8.78 12.16 34.65
C PHE A 907 10.03 12.21 35.54
N ILE A 908 10.11 13.21 36.45
CA ILE A 908 11.21 13.33 37.42
C ILE A 908 11.24 12.11 38.33
N ASP A 909 10.12 11.70 38.90
CA ASP A 909 10.05 10.57 39.83
C ASP A 909 10.31 9.21 39.12
N ASP A 910 9.79 9.00 37.90
CA ASP A 910 9.91 7.72 37.21
C ASP A 910 11.29 7.55 36.53
N PHE A 911 11.85 8.60 35.97
CA PHE A 911 13.03 8.51 35.10
C PHE A 911 14.27 9.22 35.61
N VAL A 912 14.13 10.34 36.32
CA VAL A 912 15.29 11.17 36.74
C VAL A 912 15.81 10.75 38.08
N LYS A 913 15.05 10.92 39.17
CA LYS A 913 15.47 10.61 40.54
C LYS A 913 16.03 9.22 40.78
N PRO A 914 15.51 8.15 40.14
CA PRO A 914 16.07 6.83 40.35
C PRO A 914 17.46 6.62 39.71
N ARG A 915 17.89 7.51 38.83
CA ARG A 915 19.06 7.29 37.95
C ARG A 915 20.11 8.40 38.03
N THR A 916 19.69 9.66 38.04
CA THR A 916 20.58 10.83 37.92
C THR A 916 19.87 12.07 38.46
N GLU A 917 20.65 13.05 38.96
CA GLU A 917 20.15 14.39 39.29
C GLU A 917 20.27 15.39 38.11
N ARG A 918 20.60 14.87 36.88
CA ARG A 918 20.87 15.68 35.72
C ARG A 918 19.75 15.52 34.70
N VAL A 919 19.30 16.66 34.20
CA VAL A 919 18.28 16.72 33.15
C VAL A 919 18.74 17.63 32.02
N PHE A 920 18.32 17.34 30.84
CA PHE A 920 18.57 18.12 29.63
C PHE A 920 17.30 18.86 29.25
N MET A 921 17.42 20.13 28.91
CA MET A 921 16.33 20.91 28.37
C MET A 921 16.77 21.53 27.05
N TRP A 922 15.93 21.39 26.02
CA TRP A 922 16.14 22.03 24.73
C TRP A 922 14.80 22.43 24.11
N GLU A 923 14.85 23.44 23.28
CA GLU A 923 13.69 23.96 22.57
C GLU A 923 13.79 23.64 21.09
N GLU A 924 12.69 23.16 20.52
CA GLU A 924 12.55 22.81 19.12
C GLU A 924 11.12 23.16 18.67
N ASP A 925 10.98 24.04 17.68
CA ASP A 925 9.68 24.45 17.10
C ASP A 925 8.59 24.83 18.13
N ASN A 926 8.91 25.64 19.11
CA ASN A 926 8.02 26.05 20.21
C ASN A 926 7.61 24.93 21.19
N VAL A 927 8.31 23.82 21.15
CA VAL A 927 8.18 22.75 22.12
C VAL A 927 9.42 22.75 23.02
N ILE A 928 9.22 22.78 24.32
CA ILE A 928 10.28 22.51 25.28
C ILE A 928 10.32 21.02 25.53
N ASN A 929 11.45 20.44 25.22
CA ASN A 929 11.73 19.07 25.53
C ASN A 929 12.58 18.99 26.79
N PHE A 930 12.20 18.11 27.70
CA PHE A 930 12.84 17.89 28.98
C PHE A 930 13.14 16.41 29.13
N GLY A 931 14.43 16.02 29.18
CA GLY A 931 14.83 14.63 29.06
C GLY A 931 16.00 14.23 29.95
N THR A 932 16.20 12.94 30.12
CA THR A 932 17.34 12.35 30.80
C THR A 932 17.86 11.15 30.02
N ILE A 933 19.14 10.81 30.23
CA ILE A 933 19.74 9.64 29.57
C ILE A 933 19.49 8.40 30.41
N VAL A 934 18.90 7.40 29.81
CA VAL A 934 18.65 6.08 30.40
C VAL A 934 19.53 5.04 29.70
N LEU A 935 20.17 4.17 30.43
CA LEU A 935 20.91 3.04 29.87
C LEU A 935 19.98 1.83 29.76
N VAL A 936 19.60 1.47 28.52
CA VAL A 936 18.85 0.27 28.20
C VAL A 936 19.82 -0.74 27.60
N GLU A 937 19.99 -1.87 28.25
CA GLU A 937 20.96 -2.92 27.83
C GLU A 937 22.38 -2.40 27.53
N SER A 938 22.81 -1.38 28.31
CA SER A 938 24.10 -0.69 28.17
C SER A 938 24.20 0.27 26.95
N ILE A 939 23.09 0.52 26.25
CA ILE A 939 23.00 1.55 25.22
C ILE A 939 22.39 2.81 25.83
N PRO A 940 23.00 3.99 25.66
CA PRO A 940 22.42 5.23 26.14
C PRO A 940 21.27 5.67 25.24
N GLU A 941 20.10 5.87 25.82
CA GLU A 941 18.90 6.36 25.15
C GLU A 941 18.39 7.63 25.85
N MET A 942 17.83 8.57 25.08
CA MET A 942 17.23 9.78 25.64
C MET A 942 15.74 9.56 25.85
N HIS A 943 15.31 9.51 27.10
CA HIS A 943 13.91 9.55 27.48
C HIS A 943 13.53 11.01 27.77
N TYR A 944 12.43 11.47 27.21
CA TYR A 944 12.04 12.87 27.32
C TYR A 944 10.53 13.07 27.33
N ILE A 945 10.10 14.22 27.83
CA ILE A 945 8.74 14.72 27.70
C ILE A 945 8.76 16.01 26.88
N SER A 946 7.66 16.29 26.20
CA SER A 946 7.50 17.47 25.34
C SER A 946 6.39 18.37 25.88
N ILE A 947 6.69 19.64 26.02
CA ILE A 947 5.76 20.66 26.52
C ILE A 947 5.65 21.74 25.44
N GLU A 948 4.50 21.85 24.84
CA GLU A 948 4.20 22.84 23.81
C GLU A 948 3.74 24.14 24.47
N ILE A 949 4.49 25.21 24.26
CA ILE A 949 4.27 26.48 24.97
C ILE A 949 3.72 27.59 24.08
N GLY A 950 3.51 27.32 22.79
CA GLY A 950 3.12 28.34 21.83
C GLY A 950 4.23 29.36 21.51
N LYS A 951 3.94 30.29 20.64
CA LYS A 951 4.83 31.41 20.30
C LYS A 951 4.75 32.54 21.31
#